data_a07783357212519912a23abb6e043cb4
#
_entry.id   a07783357212519912a23abb6e043cb4
#
_cell.length_a   1.000
_cell.length_b   1.000
_cell.length_c   1.000
_cell.angle_alpha   90.00
_cell.angle_beta   90.00
_cell.angle_gamma   90.00
#
_symmetry.space_group_name_H-M   'P 1'
#
loop_
_entity.id
_entity.type
_entity.pdbx_description
1 polymer ?
#
loop_
_entity_poly.entity_id
_entity_poly.type
_entity_poly.pdbx_seq_one_letter_code
_entity_poly.pdbx_strand_id
1 'polypeptide(L)'
;MKTFLRSLWFHPLLLLFWIAIGSVLRFTNLTLKSPWTDEFATIVFSLGNSYQTLPLDQAISLSTLLQPLQFNPESGASAVIHHLFTEDHHPPLYFVLANWWMRLFSFGVEAFDGTSLQDSDLVIWGMRSLPALFGIVSIPLIYGLSWVGFRSRLVAQLAAAIMAVSPYGVFLAQEARHYTLAILWVMASLCCLIIAVQHLQRQTVLPIWISLSWVVVNCLGIATHYFFLLTLCAEAMVLVGLWGLAKISPSRPYPIRRIGAVAAGSAMGGLVWIPVWLSSYDAQMTEWIISSSEGSWAWTKPIFQALAAWITMLSLLPVESSSLIVVIASGLVMLVFLIWLLPILYRYLKIQLNHPQTGLVTGVLGSFLISAIALFFGITYCLGTDLTRGARYSFVYFPAVIVLVAAALAVSNRHRSTANPTETIAFINWMRYKLLGLREQGDSEKFRVPPRYDKSYSGKIAIALVLIMGFLSSITVVSNLGYQKYYRPDLLVPIIEQQSSVPILIATTHNTLVQTGEMMGLAWAFQQNADQKLSSVNPQFLLAHQDQIQCQQTNCPAAITLKQTVADLSSPLDLWLVNFNATVEDLPNCSAENSVNNLISVDGYQAQVYHCLGPKHSAVSYQPSAVSRQPSAVSRELKAHATRTAYFIQ
;
A
#
# COMPACT_ATOMS: atom_id res chain seq x y z
N MET A 1 -21.94 25.51 25.11
CA MET A 1 -21.73 24.39 24.20
C MET A 1 -22.86 24.16 23.17
N LYS A 2 -24.17 24.22 23.54
CA LYS A 2 -25.29 24.11 22.57
C LYS A 2 -25.34 25.24 21.53
N THR A 3 -24.94 26.46 21.88
CA THR A 3 -24.87 27.62 20.98
C THR A 3 -23.75 27.53 19.97
N PHE A 4 -22.58 27.00 20.34
CA PHE A 4 -21.43 26.80 19.43
C PHE A 4 -21.71 25.70 18.37
N LEU A 5 -22.43 24.64 18.74
CA LEU A 5 -22.82 23.55 17.81
C LEU A 5 -23.82 24.00 16.72
N ARG A 6 -24.54 25.12 16.96
CA ARG A 6 -25.43 25.76 15.98
C ARG A 6 -24.70 26.80 15.11
N SER A 7 -23.44 27.14 15.41
CA SER A 7 -22.64 28.06 14.61
C SER A 7 -22.51 27.57 13.17
N LEU A 8 -22.68 28.45 12.20
CA LEU A 8 -22.44 28.19 10.77
C LEU A 8 -21.03 27.70 10.51
N TRP A 9 -20.06 28.09 11.32
CA TRP A 9 -18.63 27.77 11.19
C TRP A 9 -18.23 26.45 11.82
N PHE A 10 -19.07 25.81 12.63
CA PHE A 10 -18.70 24.56 13.33
C PHE A 10 -18.30 23.44 12.36
N HIS A 11 -19.09 23.19 11.32
CA HIS A 11 -18.81 22.11 10.38
C HIS A 11 -17.59 22.39 9.49
N PRO A 12 -17.39 23.60 8.93
CA PRO A 12 -16.15 23.93 8.23
C PRO A 12 -14.91 23.83 9.11
N LEU A 13 -14.96 24.36 10.33
CA LEU A 13 -13.82 24.27 11.27
C LEU A 13 -13.50 22.82 11.67
N LEU A 14 -14.52 21.99 11.88
CA LEU A 14 -14.31 20.58 12.16
C LEU A 14 -13.72 19.84 10.95
N LEU A 15 -14.12 20.19 9.73
CA LEU A 15 -13.50 19.61 8.51
C LEU A 15 -12.03 20.06 8.40
N LEU A 16 -11.72 21.32 8.63
CA LEU A 16 -10.34 21.82 8.66
C LEU A 16 -9.50 21.12 9.73
N PHE A 17 -10.08 20.82 10.88
CA PHE A 17 -9.40 20.04 11.92
C PHE A 17 -9.03 18.64 11.44
N TRP A 18 -9.95 17.92 10.73
CA TRP A 18 -9.64 16.62 10.15
C TRP A 18 -8.60 16.70 9.02
N ILE A 19 -8.65 17.75 8.20
CA ILE A 19 -7.63 18.01 7.19
C ILE A 19 -6.28 18.23 7.86
N ALA A 20 -6.20 19.01 8.94
CA ALA A 20 -4.96 19.27 9.67
C ALA A 20 -4.37 17.96 10.26
N ILE A 21 -5.19 17.15 10.96
CA ILE A 21 -4.74 15.83 11.47
C ILE A 21 -4.25 14.94 10.32
N GLY A 22 -5.04 14.83 9.25
CA GLY A 22 -4.67 14.02 8.10
C GLY A 22 -3.40 14.50 7.39
N SER A 23 -3.14 15.82 7.37
CA SER A 23 -1.91 16.39 6.83
C SER A 23 -0.70 16.02 7.69
N VAL A 24 -0.80 16.21 9.00
CA VAL A 24 0.28 15.83 9.93
C VAL A 24 0.62 14.35 9.76
N LEU A 25 -0.37 13.44 9.78
CA LEU A 25 -0.11 12.00 9.66
C LEU A 25 0.54 11.63 8.32
N ARG A 26 0.18 12.29 7.20
CA ARG A 26 0.71 11.95 5.88
C ARG A 26 2.11 12.49 5.62
N PHE A 27 2.47 13.60 6.27
CA PHE A 27 3.80 14.20 6.14
C PHE A 27 4.79 13.78 7.23
N THR A 28 4.32 13.16 8.33
CA THR A 28 5.20 12.69 9.39
C THR A 28 6.03 11.51 8.90
N ASN A 29 7.35 11.57 9.07
CA ASN A 29 8.30 10.51 8.75
C ASN A 29 8.21 10.02 7.29
N LEU A 30 8.03 10.94 6.35
CA LEU A 30 7.74 10.61 4.94
C LEU A 30 8.85 9.81 4.26
N THR A 31 10.11 9.97 4.69
CA THR A 31 11.29 9.25 4.16
C THR A 31 11.75 8.09 5.03
N LEU A 32 11.11 7.83 6.19
CA LEU A 32 11.55 6.81 7.14
C LEU A 32 11.56 5.38 6.55
N LYS A 33 10.59 5.06 5.69
CA LYS A 33 10.52 3.77 5.03
C LYS A 33 11.44 3.78 3.81
N SER A 34 12.28 2.75 3.66
CA SER A 34 13.04 2.55 2.43
C SER A 34 12.11 2.48 1.22
N PRO A 35 12.42 3.16 0.10
CA PRO A 35 11.69 2.97 -1.14
C PRO A 35 11.81 1.52 -1.60
N TRP A 36 10.77 1.00 -2.22
CA TRP A 36 10.73 -0.35 -2.75
C TRP A 36 10.73 -0.35 -4.28
N THR A 37 10.88 -1.51 -4.90
CA THR A 37 11.10 -1.67 -6.35
C THR A 37 10.14 -0.86 -7.23
N ASP A 38 8.82 -0.99 -6.99
CA ASP A 38 7.82 -0.23 -7.77
C ASP A 38 7.89 1.29 -7.48
N GLU A 39 8.33 1.69 -6.31
CA GLU A 39 8.47 3.09 -5.96
C GLU A 39 9.68 3.70 -6.66
N PHE A 40 10.81 2.97 -6.72
CA PHE A 40 11.96 3.37 -7.52
C PHE A 40 11.59 3.51 -9.00
N ALA A 41 10.88 2.53 -9.58
CA ALA A 41 10.38 2.60 -10.95
C ALA A 41 9.51 3.85 -11.17
N THR A 42 8.59 4.13 -10.23
CA THR A 42 7.73 5.31 -10.33
C THR A 42 8.55 6.61 -10.29
N ILE A 43 9.56 6.69 -9.43
CA ILE A 43 10.42 7.88 -9.32
C ILE A 43 11.23 8.06 -10.61
N VAL A 44 11.95 7.02 -11.06
CA VAL A 44 12.79 7.05 -12.26
C VAL A 44 11.97 7.51 -13.48
N PHE A 45 10.84 6.85 -13.77
CA PHE A 45 10.03 7.20 -14.93
C PHE A 45 9.34 8.56 -14.80
N SER A 46 8.92 8.96 -13.58
CA SER A 46 8.36 10.31 -13.37
C SER A 46 9.38 11.42 -13.54
N LEU A 47 10.66 11.15 -13.27
CA LEU A 47 11.75 12.10 -13.56
C LEU A 47 12.07 12.18 -15.06
N GLY A 48 11.51 11.27 -15.89
CA GLY A 48 11.81 11.14 -17.31
C GLY A 48 13.16 10.47 -17.57
N ASN A 49 13.63 9.67 -16.61
CA ASN A 49 14.83 8.86 -16.70
C ASN A 49 14.48 7.41 -17.07
N SER A 50 15.52 6.58 -17.32
CA SER A 50 15.41 5.19 -17.77
C SER A 50 16.32 4.29 -16.95
N TYR A 51 15.89 3.06 -16.71
CA TYR A 51 16.75 2.00 -16.17
C TYR A 51 17.75 1.46 -17.21
N GLN A 52 17.43 1.57 -18.50
CA GLN A 52 18.29 1.08 -19.59
C GLN A 52 19.61 1.87 -19.73
N THR A 53 19.72 3.02 -19.05
CA THR A 53 20.97 3.78 -18.98
C THR A 53 22.00 3.16 -18.05
N LEU A 54 21.60 2.22 -17.19
CA LEU A 54 22.51 1.57 -16.26
C LEU A 54 23.33 0.49 -16.97
N PRO A 55 24.67 0.50 -16.78
CA PRO A 55 25.52 -0.54 -17.35
C PRO A 55 25.25 -1.89 -16.69
N LEU A 56 25.00 -2.91 -17.50
CA LEU A 56 24.95 -4.31 -17.09
C LEU A 56 26.32 -4.97 -17.27
N ASP A 57 26.51 -6.11 -16.62
CA ASP A 57 27.66 -7.01 -16.79
C ASP A 57 29.02 -6.39 -16.42
N GLN A 58 29.03 -5.34 -15.62
CA GLN A 58 30.24 -4.71 -15.09
C GLN A 58 29.99 -4.16 -13.67
N ALA A 59 31.08 -4.05 -12.91
CA ALA A 59 31.01 -3.42 -11.59
C ALA A 59 30.76 -1.92 -11.72
N ILE A 60 29.70 -1.42 -11.10
CA ILE A 60 29.32 -0.01 -11.09
C ILE A 60 29.37 0.55 -9.67
N SER A 61 29.63 1.84 -9.53
CA SER A 61 29.61 2.52 -8.25
C SER A 61 28.18 2.70 -7.72
N LEU A 62 28.04 2.94 -6.42
CA LEU A 62 26.78 3.31 -5.78
C LEU A 62 26.15 4.54 -6.47
N SER A 63 26.92 5.57 -6.76
CA SER A 63 26.45 6.78 -7.42
C SER A 63 25.96 6.53 -8.85
N THR A 64 26.59 5.61 -9.59
CA THR A 64 26.14 5.20 -10.92
C THR A 64 24.80 4.47 -10.83
N LEU A 65 24.64 3.54 -9.86
CA LEU A 65 23.39 2.80 -9.68
C LEU A 65 22.20 3.71 -9.30
N LEU A 66 22.46 4.77 -8.52
CA LEU A 66 21.43 5.74 -8.11
C LEU A 66 21.26 6.91 -9.10
N GLN A 67 22.06 6.97 -10.16
CA GLN A 67 21.97 8.05 -11.16
C GLN A 67 20.55 8.26 -11.73
N PRO A 68 19.73 7.22 -12.02
CA PRO A 68 18.38 7.42 -12.55
C PRO A 68 17.44 8.13 -11.56
N LEU A 69 17.77 8.25 -10.29
CA LEU A 69 17.01 9.02 -9.30
C LEU A 69 17.34 10.53 -9.33
N GLN A 70 18.33 10.95 -10.09
CA GLN A 70 18.71 12.36 -10.16
C GLN A 70 17.69 13.14 -11.01
N PHE A 71 17.29 14.31 -10.51
CA PHE A 71 16.40 15.21 -11.24
C PHE A 71 17.12 15.83 -12.44
N ASN A 72 16.54 15.68 -13.63
CA ASN A 72 17.01 16.33 -14.85
C ASN A 72 15.99 17.38 -15.31
N PRO A 73 16.29 18.68 -15.24
CA PRO A 73 15.38 19.74 -15.66
C PRO A 73 14.96 19.66 -17.14
N GLU A 74 15.78 19.04 -18.00
CA GLU A 74 15.50 18.93 -19.43
C GLU A 74 14.52 17.79 -19.75
N SER A 75 14.41 16.77 -18.89
CA SER A 75 13.54 15.60 -19.09
C SER A 75 12.07 15.94 -18.85
N GLY A 76 11.30 16.22 -19.90
CA GLY A 76 9.90 16.63 -19.82
C GLY A 76 8.90 15.46 -19.90
N ALA A 77 7.61 15.81 -19.97
CA ALA A 77 6.51 14.85 -20.07
C ALA A 77 6.63 13.89 -21.28
N SER A 78 7.25 14.31 -22.37
CA SER A 78 7.50 13.45 -23.53
C SER A 78 8.46 12.30 -23.21
N ALA A 79 9.52 12.55 -22.44
CA ALA A 79 10.46 11.52 -21.98
C ALA A 79 9.74 10.53 -21.04
N VAL A 80 8.95 11.06 -20.08
CA VAL A 80 8.11 10.24 -19.19
C VAL A 80 7.23 9.28 -19.99
N ILE A 81 6.47 9.78 -20.96
CA ILE A 81 5.56 8.98 -21.79
C ILE A 81 6.35 7.96 -22.64
N HIS A 82 7.48 8.36 -23.20
CA HIS A 82 8.32 7.48 -24.00
C HIS A 82 8.81 6.27 -23.17
N HIS A 83 9.43 6.50 -22.01
CA HIS A 83 9.93 5.42 -21.15
C HIS A 83 8.83 4.53 -20.59
N LEU A 84 7.67 5.09 -20.24
CA LEU A 84 6.53 4.28 -19.80
C LEU A 84 6.00 3.34 -20.89
N PHE A 85 6.02 3.76 -22.16
CA PHE A 85 5.55 2.88 -23.25
C PHE A 85 6.61 1.89 -23.75
N THR A 86 7.89 2.14 -23.49
CA THR A 86 8.98 1.26 -23.92
C THR A 86 9.46 0.31 -22.84
N GLU A 87 9.34 0.68 -21.55
CA GLU A 87 9.98 -0.05 -20.46
C GLU A 87 8.99 -0.59 -19.40
N ASP A 88 7.89 0.13 -19.08
CA ASP A 88 7.07 -0.18 -17.89
C ASP A 88 5.58 -0.44 -18.18
N HIS A 89 4.99 0.16 -19.21
CA HIS A 89 3.58 -0.01 -19.63
C HIS A 89 2.51 0.50 -18.64
N HIS A 90 2.86 1.30 -17.63
CA HIS A 90 1.89 1.95 -16.75
C HIS A 90 1.16 3.12 -17.43
N PRO A 91 -0.10 3.45 -17.03
CA PRO A 91 -0.79 4.64 -17.52
C PRO A 91 -0.06 5.92 -17.11
N PRO A 92 0.15 6.90 -18.02
CA PRO A 92 1.11 7.98 -17.81
C PRO A 92 0.62 9.15 -16.96
N LEU A 93 -0.69 9.28 -16.67
CA LEU A 93 -1.23 10.51 -16.07
C LEU A 93 -0.55 10.89 -14.76
N TYR A 94 -0.40 9.94 -13.83
CA TYR A 94 0.25 10.22 -12.55
C TYR A 94 1.71 10.58 -12.73
N PHE A 95 2.44 9.87 -13.59
CA PHE A 95 3.87 10.07 -13.82
C PHE A 95 4.15 11.46 -14.44
N VAL A 96 3.31 11.90 -15.36
CA VAL A 96 3.40 13.25 -15.95
C VAL A 96 3.10 14.33 -14.89
N LEU A 97 2.07 14.12 -14.04
CA LEU A 97 1.78 15.04 -12.93
C LEU A 97 2.92 15.08 -11.92
N ALA A 98 3.56 13.94 -11.64
CA ALA A 98 4.71 13.86 -10.76
C ALA A 98 5.95 14.55 -11.37
N ASN A 99 6.16 14.44 -12.69
CA ASN A 99 7.20 15.21 -13.38
C ASN A 99 7.00 16.73 -13.23
N TRP A 100 5.77 17.22 -13.49
CA TRP A 100 5.45 18.64 -13.31
C TRP A 100 5.58 19.07 -11.85
N TRP A 101 5.16 18.22 -10.91
CA TRP A 101 5.31 18.48 -9.48
C TRP A 101 6.78 18.63 -9.09
N MET A 102 7.66 17.72 -9.54
CA MET A 102 9.08 17.78 -9.23
C MET A 102 9.75 19.03 -9.82
N ARG A 103 9.34 19.49 -10.99
CA ARG A 103 9.78 20.76 -11.56
C ARG A 103 9.41 21.96 -10.66
N LEU A 104 8.14 22.00 -10.23
CA LEU A 104 7.69 23.06 -9.31
C LEU A 104 8.40 22.98 -7.95
N PHE A 105 8.62 21.79 -7.47
CA PHE A 105 9.32 21.53 -6.21
C PHE A 105 10.80 21.94 -6.30
N SER A 106 11.47 21.63 -7.39
CA SER A 106 12.87 22.03 -7.68
C SER A 106 13.02 23.55 -7.64
N PHE A 107 12.17 24.30 -8.37
CA PHE A 107 12.20 25.77 -8.34
C PHE A 107 12.00 26.34 -6.92
N GLY A 108 11.12 25.70 -6.13
CA GLY A 108 10.87 26.11 -4.74
C GLY A 108 12.08 25.89 -3.84
N VAL A 109 12.74 24.75 -3.96
CA VAL A 109 13.93 24.39 -3.17
C VAL A 109 15.12 25.28 -3.54
N GLU A 110 15.42 25.45 -4.82
CA GLU A 110 16.50 26.33 -5.29
C GLU A 110 16.29 27.80 -4.87
N ALA A 111 15.04 28.28 -4.90
CA ALA A 111 14.71 29.65 -4.50
C ALA A 111 14.83 29.88 -3.00
N PHE A 112 14.59 28.84 -2.18
CA PHE A 112 14.52 28.96 -0.72
C PHE A 112 15.87 28.62 -0.03
N ASP A 113 16.63 27.66 -0.54
CA ASP A 113 17.80 27.10 0.13
C ASP A 113 19.08 27.07 -0.72
N GLY A 114 18.98 27.38 -2.00
CA GLY A 114 20.13 27.36 -2.93
C GLY A 114 20.74 25.97 -3.17
N THR A 115 20.10 24.90 -2.65
CA THR A 115 20.53 23.52 -2.86
C THR A 115 19.93 22.96 -4.14
N SER A 116 20.71 22.14 -4.86
CA SER A 116 20.20 21.44 -6.05
C SER A 116 19.55 20.11 -5.65
N LEU A 117 18.53 19.65 -6.40
CA LEU A 117 17.93 18.33 -6.25
C LEU A 117 18.88 17.21 -6.75
N GLN A 118 20.11 17.18 -6.25
CA GLN A 118 21.05 16.08 -6.47
C GLN A 118 21.03 15.08 -5.32
N ASP A 119 20.45 15.46 -4.17
CA ASP A 119 20.25 14.58 -3.02
C ASP A 119 19.06 13.64 -3.27
N SER A 120 19.32 12.36 -3.27
CA SER A 120 18.30 11.31 -3.48
C SER A 120 17.19 11.34 -2.42
N ASP A 121 17.50 11.74 -1.19
CA ASP A 121 16.50 11.86 -0.11
C ASP A 121 15.51 12.99 -0.37
N LEU A 122 15.98 14.10 -0.85
CA LEU A 122 15.15 15.23 -1.19
C LEU A 122 14.24 14.90 -2.39
N VAL A 123 14.75 14.13 -3.36
CA VAL A 123 13.96 13.62 -4.48
C VAL A 123 12.87 12.67 -3.98
N ILE A 124 13.19 11.72 -3.09
CA ILE A 124 12.20 10.79 -2.52
C ILE A 124 11.15 11.56 -1.72
N TRP A 125 11.55 12.52 -0.89
CA TRP A 125 10.62 13.36 -0.15
C TRP A 125 9.70 14.16 -1.09
N GLY A 126 10.25 14.78 -2.11
CA GLY A 126 9.50 15.52 -3.13
C GLY A 126 8.49 14.64 -3.86
N MET A 127 8.92 13.46 -4.30
CA MET A 127 8.05 12.49 -4.99
C MET A 127 6.94 11.94 -4.09
N ARG A 128 7.20 11.67 -2.81
CA ARG A 128 6.19 11.21 -1.84
C ARG A 128 5.25 12.32 -1.39
N SER A 129 5.66 13.59 -1.48
CA SER A 129 4.82 14.72 -1.09
C SER A 129 3.59 14.87 -1.99
N LEU A 130 3.67 14.53 -3.28
CA LEU A 130 2.53 14.60 -4.19
C LEU A 130 1.40 13.62 -3.83
N PRO A 131 1.62 12.31 -3.63
CA PRO A 131 0.58 11.41 -3.15
C PRO A 131 0.09 11.77 -1.73
N ALA A 132 0.93 12.35 -0.86
CA ALA A 132 0.50 12.88 0.42
C ALA A 132 -0.52 14.01 0.25
N LEU A 133 -0.30 14.94 -0.69
CA LEU A 133 -1.27 16.00 -1.03
C LEU A 133 -2.57 15.42 -1.59
N PHE A 134 -2.54 14.45 -2.51
CA PHE A 134 -3.75 13.77 -2.97
C PHE A 134 -4.48 13.06 -1.83
N GLY A 135 -3.73 12.44 -0.91
CA GLY A 135 -4.28 11.85 0.31
C GLY A 135 -4.98 12.89 1.22
N ILE A 136 -4.48 14.11 1.31
CA ILE A 136 -5.13 15.21 2.03
C ILE A 136 -6.41 15.64 1.31
N VAL A 137 -6.37 15.81 -0.02
CA VAL A 137 -7.54 16.16 -0.85
C VAL A 137 -8.64 15.10 -0.74
N SER A 138 -8.30 13.85 -0.47
CA SER A 138 -9.27 12.78 -0.26
C SER A 138 -10.23 13.05 0.90
N ILE A 139 -9.79 13.79 1.93
CA ILE A 139 -10.58 14.10 3.14
C ILE A 139 -11.79 15.00 2.84
N PRO A 140 -11.64 16.19 2.22
CA PRO A 140 -12.80 16.99 1.81
C PRO A 140 -13.63 16.32 0.69
N LEU A 141 -13.01 15.53 -0.18
CA LEU A 141 -13.73 14.86 -1.26
C LEU A 141 -14.66 13.76 -0.72
N ILE A 142 -14.23 12.95 0.24
CA ILE A 142 -15.10 11.94 0.87
C ILE A 142 -16.20 12.59 1.72
N TYR A 143 -15.94 13.75 2.32
CA TYR A 143 -16.98 14.57 2.93
C TYR A 143 -18.05 14.93 1.88
N GLY A 144 -17.64 15.41 0.70
CA GLY A 144 -18.53 15.78 -0.40
C GLY A 144 -19.34 14.58 -0.90
N LEU A 145 -18.70 13.45 -1.17
CA LEU A 145 -19.35 12.19 -1.57
C LEU A 145 -20.43 11.76 -0.57
N SER A 146 -20.07 11.75 0.72
CA SER A 146 -20.99 11.38 1.80
C SER A 146 -22.15 12.38 1.94
N TRP A 147 -21.88 13.68 1.75
CA TRP A 147 -22.91 14.72 1.78
C TRP A 147 -23.89 14.59 0.61
N VAL A 148 -23.38 14.34 -0.60
CA VAL A 148 -24.22 14.14 -1.80
C VAL A 148 -25.12 12.91 -1.61
N GLY A 149 -24.57 11.83 -1.07
CA GLY A 149 -25.32 10.59 -0.85
C GLY A 149 -26.36 10.69 0.25
N PHE A 150 -25.94 11.02 1.46
CA PHE A 150 -26.76 10.89 2.66
C PHE A 150 -27.44 12.19 3.12
N ARG A 151 -27.09 13.34 2.54
CA ARG A 151 -27.57 14.67 2.98
C ARG A 151 -27.45 14.91 4.49
N SER A 152 -26.45 14.28 5.10
CA SER A 152 -26.20 14.30 6.55
C SER A 152 -24.80 14.80 6.85
N ARG A 153 -24.72 15.99 7.50
CA ARG A 153 -23.44 16.55 7.94
C ARG A 153 -22.69 15.62 8.90
N LEU A 154 -23.42 14.83 9.71
CA LEU A 154 -22.79 13.89 10.63
C LEU A 154 -22.10 12.75 9.86
N VAL A 155 -22.75 12.14 8.86
CA VAL A 155 -22.15 11.10 8.01
C VAL A 155 -20.92 11.66 7.30
N ALA A 156 -21.03 12.88 6.72
CA ALA A 156 -19.94 13.53 6.02
C ALA A 156 -18.73 13.81 6.93
N GLN A 157 -18.96 14.32 8.16
CA GLN A 157 -17.89 14.56 9.13
C GLN A 157 -17.23 13.26 9.61
N LEU A 158 -18.02 12.19 9.84
CA LEU A 158 -17.47 10.91 10.25
C LEU A 158 -16.65 10.27 9.12
N ALA A 159 -17.10 10.37 7.87
CA ALA A 159 -16.34 9.89 6.72
C ALA A 159 -15.01 10.63 6.58
N ALA A 160 -15.01 11.97 6.70
CA ALA A 160 -13.80 12.78 6.69
C ALA A 160 -12.86 12.44 7.85
N ALA A 161 -13.41 12.26 9.07
CA ALA A 161 -12.62 11.87 10.24
C ALA A 161 -11.95 10.49 10.06
N ILE A 162 -12.71 9.48 9.60
CA ILE A 162 -12.19 8.14 9.38
C ILE A 162 -11.14 8.16 8.25
N MET A 163 -11.38 8.88 7.15
CA MET A 163 -10.40 9.04 6.06
C MET A 163 -9.11 9.72 6.54
N ALA A 164 -9.22 10.70 7.44
CA ALA A 164 -8.04 11.41 7.98
C ALA A 164 -7.13 10.47 8.78
N VAL A 165 -7.72 9.54 9.57
CA VAL A 165 -7.00 8.65 10.47
C VAL A 165 -6.98 7.18 9.99
N SER A 166 -7.35 6.88 8.75
CA SER A 166 -7.29 5.53 8.22
C SER A 166 -5.83 5.12 7.99
N PRO A 167 -5.35 4.02 8.61
CA PRO A 167 -3.96 3.56 8.42
C PRO A 167 -3.70 3.21 6.95
N TYR A 168 -4.64 2.60 6.24
CA TYR A 168 -4.56 2.33 4.82
C TYR A 168 -4.45 3.60 3.98
N GLY A 169 -5.27 4.61 4.29
CA GLY A 169 -5.22 5.91 3.60
C GLY A 169 -3.92 6.68 3.85
N VAL A 170 -3.32 6.55 5.04
CA VAL A 170 -2.01 7.11 5.37
C VAL A 170 -0.90 6.33 4.65
N PHE A 171 -0.95 5.00 4.68
CA PHE A 171 0.01 4.14 3.98
C PHE A 171 0.12 4.48 2.49
N LEU A 172 -1.00 4.49 1.75
CA LEU A 172 -0.98 4.82 0.32
C LEU A 172 -0.54 6.26 0.02
N ALA A 173 -0.70 7.17 0.98
CA ALA A 173 -0.28 8.56 0.84
C ALA A 173 1.21 8.79 1.11
N GLN A 174 1.90 7.82 1.72
CA GLN A 174 3.33 7.90 2.03
C GLN A 174 4.21 7.16 1.02
N GLU A 175 3.64 6.68 -0.08
CA GLU A 175 4.38 6.05 -1.18
C GLU A 175 4.34 6.91 -2.44
N ALA A 176 5.46 7.03 -3.15
CA ALA A 176 5.52 7.71 -4.44
C ALA A 176 4.81 6.87 -5.53
N ARG A 177 3.49 6.64 -5.33
CA ARG A 177 2.65 5.79 -6.19
C ARG A 177 1.32 6.48 -6.50
N HIS A 178 0.69 6.07 -7.58
CA HIS A 178 -0.54 6.68 -8.15
C HIS A 178 -1.84 6.32 -7.42
N TYR A 179 -1.80 5.51 -6.33
CA TYR A 179 -3.02 5.00 -5.68
C TYR A 179 -3.89 6.09 -5.07
N THR A 180 -3.31 7.12 -4.45
CA THR A 180 -4.09 8.21 -3.86
C THR A 180 -4.82 9.04 -4.91
N LEU A 181 -4.22 9.28 -6.08
CA LEU A 181 -4.89 9.92 -7.21
C LEU A 181 -6.03 9.04 -7.74
N ALA A 182 -5.81 7.72 -7.87
CA ALA A 182 -6.85 6.78 -8.27
C ALA A 182 -8.04 6.78 -7.28
N ILE A 183 -7.80 6.87 -5.96
CA ILE A 183 -8.84 7.03 -4.94
C ILE A 183 -9.69 8.29 -5.18
N LEU A 184 -9.09 9.41 -5.59
CA LEU A 184 -9.83 10.62 -5.90
C LEU A 184 -10.79 10.39 -7.08
N TRP A 185 -10.35 9.68 -8.13
CA TRP A 185 -11.19 9.34 -9.27
C TRP A 185 -12.30 8.35 -8.90
N VAL A 186 -12.03 7.36 -8.06
CA VAL A 186 -13.05 6.43 -7.53
C VAL A 186 -14.14 7.21 -6.78
N MET A 187 -13.76 8.14 -5.90
CA MET A 187 -14.72 8.96 -5.17
C MET A 187 -15.54 9.86 -6.09
N ALA A 188 -14.92 10.44 -7.10
CA ALA A 188 -15.61 11.31 -8.08
C ALA A 188 -16.59 10.49 -8.94
N SER A 189 -16.21 9.29 -9.40
CA SER A 189 -17.08 8.39 -10.16
C SER A 189 -18.26 7.91 -9.31
N LEU A 190 -18.01 7.46 -8.07
CA LEU A 190 -19.09 7.08 -7.13
C LEU A 190 -20.04 8.25 -6.84
N CYS A 191 -19.56 9.49 -6.79
CA CYS A 191 -20.40 10.67 -6.66
C CYS A 191 -21.34 10.82 -7.86
N CYS A 192 -20.83 10.67 -9.07
CA CYS A 192 -21.61 10.69 -10.31
C CYS A 192 -22.62 9.53 -10.36
N LEU A 193 -22.20 8.31 -9.97
CA LEU A 193 -23.09 7.14 -9.87
C LEU A 193 -24.27 7.41 -8.92
N ILE A 194 -24.00 7.92 -7.71
CA ILE A 194 -25.04 8.22 -6.72
C ILE A 194 -26.03 9.26 -7.29
N ILE A 195 -25.52 10.33 -7.91
CA ILE A 195 -26.35 11.35 -8.55
C ILE A 195 -27.20 10.73 -9.67
N ALA A 196 -26.60 9.91 -10.53
CA ALA A 196 -27.29 9.23 -11.63
C ALA A 196 -28.42 8.32 -11.11
N VAL A 197 -28.17 7.53 -10.07
CA VAL A 197 -29.19 6.65 -9.45
C VAL A 197 -30.31 7.46 -8.78
N GLN A 198 -29.99 8.60 -8.14
CA GLN A 198 -31.02 9.51 -7.58
C GLN A 198 -31.91 10.10 -8.68
N HIS A 199 -31.32 10.48 -9.83
CA HIS A 199 -32.10 10.94 -11.00
C HIS A 199 -32.94 9.83 -11.62
N LEU A 200 -32.39 8.61 -11.70
CA LEU A 200 -33.12 7.43 -12.17
C LEU A 200 -34.33 7.12 -11.27
N GLN A 201 -34.16 7.15 -9.94
CA GLN A 201 -35.25 6.95 -8.99
C GLN A 201 -36.36 8.01 -9.13
N ARG A 202 -35.96 9.29 -9.34
CA ARG A 202 -36.88 10.42 -9.49
C ARG A 202 -37.47 10.52 -10.89
N GLN A 203 -37.09 9.62 -11.81
CA GLN A 203 -37.51 9.67 -13.24
C GLN A 203 -37.18 11.01 -13.89
N THR A 204 -36.07 11.64 -13.52
CA THR A 204 -35.59 12.92 -14.07
C THR A 204 -34.35 12.70 -14.92
N VAL A 205 -34.14 13.59 -15.89
CA VAL A 205 -33.00 13.51 -16.82
C VAL A 205 -31.72 13.87 -16.07
N LEU A 206 -30.66 13.04 -16.18
CA LEU A 206 -29.34 13.34 -15.63
C LEU A 206 -28.80 14.63 -16.31
N PRO A 207 -28.32 15.65 -15.57
CA PRO A 207 -27.72 16.85 -16.16
C PRO A 207 -26.54 16.52 -17.08
N ILE A 208 -26.44 17.23 -18.20
CA ILE A 208 -25.39 16.94 -19.20
C ILE A 208 -23.97 17.11 -18.62
N TRP A 209 -23.78 18.12 -17.79
CA TRP A 209 -22.49 18.38 -17.17
C TRP A 209 -22.05 17.24 -16.22
N ILE A 210 -23.00 16.59 -15.52
CA ILE A 210 -22.69 15.38 -14.72
C ILE A 210 -22.29 14.23 -15.64
N SER A 211 -23.00 14.03 -16.76
CA SER A 211 -22.66 12.97 -17.72
C SER A 211 -21.25 13.18 -18.31
N LEU A 212 -20.94 14.40 -18.74
CA LEU A 212 -19.63 14.75 -19.28
C LEU A 212 -18.52 14.61 -18.22
N SER A 213 -18.76 15.16 -17.00
CA SER A 213 -17.81 15.01 -15.89
C SER A 213 -17.56 13.54 -15.56
N TRP A 214 -18.58 12.69 -15.60
CA TRP A 214 -18.42 11.26 -15.30
C TRP A 214 -17.56 10.56 -16.35
N VAL A 215 -17.76 10.84 -17.65
CA VAL A 215 -16.89 10.34 -18.73
C VAL A 215 -15.44 10.79 -18.50
N VAL A 216 -15.22 12.09 -18.24
CA VAL A 216 -13.88 12.64 -18.02
C VAL A 216 -13.22 11.98 -16.81
N VAL A 217 -13.91 11.87 -15.68
CA VAL A 217 -13.42 11.20 -14.45
C VAL A 217 -13.03 9.75 -14.76
N ASN A 218 -13.86 9.02 -15.51
CA ASN A 218 -13.60 7.63 -15.86
C ASN A 218 -12.37 7.49 -16.78
N CYS A 219 -12.22 8.35 -17.77
CA CYS A 219 -11.05 8.37 -18.64
C CYS A 219 -9.76 8.71 -17.86
N LEU A 220 -9.80 9.69 -16.97
CA LEU A 220 -8.68 10.07 -16.12
C LEU A 220 -8.34 8.95 -15.10
N GLY A 221 -9.36 8.26 -14.58
CA GLY A 221 -9.18 7.11 -13.71
C GLY A 221 -8.42 5.97 -14.40
N ILE A 222 -8.81 5.61 -15.62
CA ILE A 222 -8.10 4.59 -16.44
C ILE A 222 -6.67 5.07 -16.76
N ALA A 223 -6.51 6.34 -17.16
CA ALA A 223 -5.21 6.94 -17.46
C ALA A 223 -4.29 7.07 -16.23
N THR A 224 -4.84 6.87 -15.01
CA THR A 224 -4.07 6.82 -13.76
C THR A 224 -3.70 5.39 -13.38
N HIS A 225 -4.64 4.44 -13.47
CA HIS A 225 -4.41 3.04 -13.07
C HIS A 225 -5.40 2.11 -13.76
N TYR A 226 -4.91 1.07 -14.44
CA TYR A 226 -5.77 0.13 -15.17
C TYR A 226 -6.80 -0.59 -14.29
N PHE A 227 -6.51 -0.84 -13.02
CA PHE A 227 -7.49 -1.44 -12.08
C PHE A 227 -8.67 -0.52 -11.75
N PHE A 228 -8.65 0.74 -12.20
CA PHE A 228 -9.85 1.58 -12.19
C PHE A 228 -10.98 0.98 -13.04
N LEU A 229 -10.68 0.14 -14.04
CA LEU A 229 -11.68 -0.63 -14.78
C LEU A 229 -12.53 -1.51 -13.87
N LEU A 230 -11.98 -2.04 -12.77
CA LEU A 230 -12.75 -2.81 -11.79
C LEU A 230 -13.81 -1.96 -11.10
N THR A 231 -13.51 -0.66 -10.86
CA THR A 231 -14.50 0.31 -10.38
C THR A 231 -15.63 0.45 -11.39
N LEU A 232 -15.31 0.63 -12.68
CA LEU A 232 -16.32 0.79 -13.75
C LEU A 232 -17.16 -0.49 -13.92
N CYS A 233 -16.54 -1.66 -13.87
CA CYS A 233 -17.25 -2.94 -13.92
C CYS A 233 -18.21 -3.09 -12.71
N ALA A 234 -17.76 -2.74 -11.50
CA ALA A 234 -18.60 -2.79 -10.32
C ALA A 234 -19.77 -1.79 -10.39
N GLU A 235 -19.54 -0.57 -10.88
CA GLU A 235 -20.59 0.43 -11.14
C GLU A 235 -21.61 -0.07 -12.18
N ALA A 236 -21.13 -0.69 -13.27
CA ALA A 236 -21.97 -1.28 -14.30
C ALA A 236 -22.85 -2.42 -13.72
N MET A 237 -22.27 -3.30 -12.89
CA MET A 237 -23.02 -4.37 -12.20
C MET A 237 -24.12 -3.79 -11.31
N VAL A 238 -23.86 -2.70 -10.57
CA VAL A 238 -24.87 -2.00 -9.76
C VAL A 238 -26.01 -1.47 -10.65
N LEU A 239 -25.68 -0.81 -11.75
CA LEU A 239 -26.68 -0.24 -12.67
C LEU A 239 -27.53 -1.32 -13.34
N VAL A 240 -26.92 -2.42 -13.78
CA VAL A 240 -27.62 -3.59 -14.35
C VAL A 240 -28.52 -4.26 -13.29
N GLY A 241 -28.02 -4.43 -12.06
CA GLY A 241 -28.79 -4.97 -10.96
C GLY A 241 -30.02 -4.12 -10.62
N LEU A 242 -29.86 -2.80 -10.56
CA LEU A 242 -30.97 -1.87 -10.33
C LEU A 242 -31.99 -1.90 -11.49
N TRP A 243 -31.55 -2.06 -12.72
CA TRP A 243 -32.43 -2.17 -13.88
C TRP A 243 -33.24 -3.48 -13.84
N GLY A 244 -32.59 -4.62 -13.55
CA GLY A 244 -33.27 -5.92 -13.47
C GLY A 244 -34.28 -6.02 -12.33
N LEU A 245 -33.96 -5.42 -11.15
CA LEU A 245 -34.83 -5.46 -9.97
C LEU A 245 -36.02 -4.48 -10.05
N ALA A 246 -35.84 -3.35 -10.73
CA ALA A 246 -36.83 -2.27 -10.68
C ALA A 246 -38.05 -2.49 -11.55
N LYS A 247 -38.19 -3.58 -12.37
CA LYS A 247 -39.24 -3.72 -13.37
C LYS A 247 -39.56 -2.37 -14.03
N ILE A 248 -38.50 -1.64 -14.44
CA ILE A 248 -38.62 -0.28 -14.96
C ILE A 248 -39.48 -0.36 -16.21
N SER A 249 -40.71 0.11 -16.06
CA SER A 249 -41.63 0.22 -17.16
C SER A 249 -40.97 1.11 -18.22
N PRO A 250 -40.89 0.70 -19.49
CA PRO A 250 -40.16 1.40 -20.55
C PRO A 250 -40.77 2.75 -20.95
N SER A 251 -41.72 3.28 -20.18
CA SER A 251 -42.51 4.47 -20.50
C SER A 251 -41.72 5.77 -20.58
N ARG A 252 -40.47 5.86 -20.09
CA ARG A 252 -39.62 7.06 -20.27
C ARG A 252 -38.14 6.70 -20.45
N PRO A 253 -37.63 6.67 -21.70
CA PRO A 253 -36.24 6.22 -22.00
C PRO A 253 -35.16 7.27 -21.71
N TYR A 254 -35.47 8.50 -21.32
CA TYR A 254 -34.52 9.61 -21.25
C TYR A 254 -33.41 9.47 -20.19
N PRO A 255 -33.63 9.01 -18.92
CA PRO A 255 -32.55 8.90 -17.96
C PRO A 255 -31.51 7.86 -18.38
N ILE A 256 -31.97 6.73 -18.96
CA ILE A 256 -31.14 5.59 -19.38
C ILE A 256 -30.22 5.96 -20.55
N ARG A 257 -30.71 6.78 -21.51
CA ARG A 257 -29.89 7.19 -22.66
C ARG A 257 -28.61 7.92 -22.27
N ARG A 258 -28.67 8.83 -21.29
CA ARG A 258 -27.47 9.55 -20.83
C ARG A 258 -26.51 8.65 -20.05
N ILE A 259 -27.00 7.72 -19.24
CA ILE A 259 -26.16 6.71 -18.59
C ILE A 259 -25.51 5.81 -19.64
N GLY A 260 -26.26 5.39 -20.68
CA GLY A 260 -25.70 4.65 -21.80
C GLY A 260 -24.63 5.43 -22.57
N ALA A 261 -24.83 6.76 -22.77
CA ALA A 261 -23.82 7.62 -23.36
C ALA A 261 -22.55 7.74 -22.48
N VAL A 262 -22.69 7.79 -21.16
CA VAL A 262 -21.54 7.74 -20.24
C VAL A 262 -20.80 6.41 -20.37
N ALA A 263 -21.52 5.28 -20.40
CA ALA A 263 -20.91 3.97 -20.58
C ALA A 263 -20.14 3.88 -21.91
N ALA A 264 -20.75 4.35 -23.01
CA ALA A 264 -20.10 4.39 -24.32
C ALA A 264 -18.86 5.30 -24.34
N GLY A 265 -18.96 6.51 -23.79
CA GLY A 265 -17.82 7.43 -23.70
C GLY A 265 -16.68 6.90 -22.83
N SER A 266 -17.00 6.26 -21.70
CA SER A 266 -16.00 5.63 -20.83
C SER A 266 -15.35 4.42 -21.51
N ALA A 267 -16.13 3.60 -22.24
CA ALA A 267 -15.60 2.50 -23.02
C ALA A 267 -14.66 2.98 -24.13
N MET A 268 -15.03 4.05 -24.87
CA MET A 268 -14.14 4.64 -25.87
C MET A 268 -12.82 5.13 -25.27
N GLY A 269 -12.85 5.77 -24.08
CA GLY A 269 -11.66 6.15 -23.35
C GLY A 269 -10.80 4.97 -22.87
N GLY A 270 -11.44 3.81 -22.60
CA GLY A 270 -10.75 2.56 -22.29
C GLY A 270 -10.11 1.90 -23.51
N LEU A 271 -10.77 1.95 -24.67
CA LEU A 271 -10.29 1.34 -25.92
C LEU A 271 -8.95 1.91 -26.39
N VAL A 272 -8.64 3.16 -26.05
CA VAL A 272 -7.35 3.81 -26.36
C VAL A 272 -6.17 3.02 -25.78
N TRP A 273 -6.36 2.28 -24.68
CA TRP A 273 -5.31 1.54 -23.99
C TRP A 273 -5.12 0.10 -24.50
N ILE A 274 -5.97 -0.40 -25.41
CA ILE A 274 -5.87 -1.77 -25.94
C ILE A 274 -4.48 -2.08 -26.53
N PRO A 275 -3.88 -1.21 -27.37
CA PRO A 275 -2.54 -1.51 -27.91
C PRO A 275 -1.49 -1.72 -26.82
N VAL A 276 -1.55 -0.91 -25.73
CA VAL A 276 -0.63 -1.02 -24.59
C VAL A 276 -0.87 -2.32 -23.82
N TRP A 277 -2.13 -2.73 -23.62
CA TRP A 277 -2.44 -3.99 -22.95
C TRP A 277 -1.97 -5.20 -23.75
N LEU A 278 -2.12 -5.16 -25.07
CA LEU A 278 -1.67 -6.25 -25.94
C LEU A 278 -0.13 -6.37 -25.95
N SER A 279 0.61 -5.26 -25.92
CA SER A 279 2.06 -5.29 -25.81
C SER A 279 2.57 -5.72 -24.44
N SER A 280 1.75 -5.53 -23.39
CA SER A 280 2.10 -5.89 -22.00
C SER A 280 1.80 -7.34 -21.65
N TYR A 281 1.16 -8.11 -22.53
CA TYR A 281 0.70 -9.48 -22.24
C TYR A 281 1.86 -10.45 -21.93
N ASP A 282 3.02 -10.24 -22.55
CA ASP A 282 4.24 -11.05 -22.33
C ASP A 282 5.17 -10.43 -21.26
N ALA A 283 4.74 -9.37 -20.56
CA ALA A 283 5.61 -8.70 -19.60
C ALA A 283 5.79 -9.53 -18.32
N GLN A 284 7.02 -9.95 -18.05
CA GLN A 284 7.43 -10.69 -16.84
C GLN A 284 7.09 -9.97 -15.53
N MET A 285 6.80 -8.65 -15.59
CA MET A 285 6.49 -7.81 -14.42
C MET A 285 5.20 -8.21 -13.69
N THR A 286 4.32 -9.02 -14.28
CA THR A 286 3.07 -9.50 -13.66
C THR A 286 3.15 -10.94 -13.15
N GLU A 287 4.27 -11.63 -13.31
CA GLU A 287 4.42 -13.03 -12.87
C GLU A 287 4.20 -13.21 -11.36
N TRP A 288 4.57 -12.23 -10.55
CA TRP A 288 4.40 -12.30 -9.10
C TRP A 288 2.92 -12.38 -8.64
N ILE A 289 1.95 -11.95 -9.47
CA ILE A 289 0.51 -12.08 -9.19
C ILE A 289 -0.10 -13.33 -9.80
N ILE A 290 0.64 -14.05 -10.65
CA ILE A 290 0.19 -15.34 -11.19
C ILE A 290 0.30 -16.39 -10.09
N SER A 291 -0.81 -17.06 -9.80
CA SER A 291 -0.91 -18.02 -8.70
C SER A 291 -0.16 -19.31 -9.04
N SER A 292 1.06 -19.48 -8.54
CA SER A 292 1.68 -20.80 -8.41
C SER A 292 1.11 -21.49 -7.16
N SER A 293 0.01 -22.21 -7.32
CA SER A 293 -0.64 -22.88 -6.20
C SER A 293 0.06 -24.21 -5.90
N GLU A 294 1.06 -24.19 -5.04
CA GLU A 294 1.60 -25.40 -4.41
C GLU A 294 0.97 -25.63 -3.03
N GLY A 295 0.37 -26.79 -2.83
CA GLY A 295 -0.17 -27.26 -1.55
C GLY A 295 -1.71 -27.22 -1.44
N SER A 296 -2.26 -28.17 -0.65
CA SER A 296 -3.71 -28.40 -0.48
C SER A 296 -4.49 -27.19 0.06
N TRP A 297 -3.84 -26.25 0.73
CA TRP A 297 -4.46 -25.06 1.36
C TRP A 297 -4.16 -23.76 0.62
N ALA A 298 -3.48 -23.80 -0.52
CA ALA A 298 -3.09 -22.61 -1.27
C ALA A 298 -4.30 -21.75 -1.69
N TRP A 299 -5.44 -22.38 -1.99
CA TRP A 299 -6.67 -21.70 -2.36
C TRP A 299 -7.26 -20.80 -1.25
N THR A 300 -6.90 -21.00 0.03
CA THR A 300 -7.39 -20.17 1.14
C THR A 300 -6.58 -18.87 1.31
N LYS A 301 -5.34 -18.82 0.80
CA LYS A 301 -4.45 -17.65 0.96
C LYS A 301 -5.12 -16.34 0.51
N PRO A 302 -5.77 -16.24 -0.67
CA PRO A 302 -6.43 -15.02 -1.11
C PRO A 302 -7.51 -14.52 -0.15
N ILE A 303 -8.22 -15.42 0.53
CA ILE A 303 -9.26 -15.06 1.50
C ILE A 303 -8.64 -14.36 2.72
N PHE A 304 -7.55 -14.91 3.26
CA PHE A 304 -6.87 -14.31 4.42
C PHE A 304 -6.18 -13.00 4.07
N GLN A 305 -5.59 -12.89 2.88
CA GLN A 305 -4.99 -11.65 2.37
C GLN A 305 -6.04 -10.55 2.22
N ALA A 306 -7.20 -10.86 1.62
CA ALA A 306 -8.31 -9.91 1.50
C ALA A 306 -8.84 -9.49 2.88
N LEU A 307 -9.01 -10.43 3.83
CA LEU A 307 -9.42 -10.12 5.20
C LEU A 307 -8.41 -9.19 5.88
N ALA A 308 -7.12 -9.46 5.75
CA ALA A 308 -6.07 -8.59 6.28
C ALA A 308 -6.16 -7.18 5.68
N ALA A 309 -6.31 -7.06 4.34
CA ALA A 309 -6.46 -5.78 3.67
C ALA A 309 -7.70 -5.01 4.16
N TRP A 310 -8.83 -5.68 4.43
CA TRP A 310 -10.05 -5.02 4.95
C TRP A 310 -9.89 -4.57 6.40
N ILE A 311 -9.25 -5.38 7.24
CA ILE A 311 -8.97 -5.04 8.63
C ILE A 311 -8.09 -3.80 8.69
N THR A 312 -7.04 -3.78 7.89
CA THR A 312 -6.05 -2.70 7.89
C THR A 312 -6.56 -1.37 7.30
N MET A 313 -7.76 -1.33 6.72
CA MET A 313 -8.42 -0.06 6.38
C MET A 313 -8.83 0.74 7.62
N LEU A 314 -9.13 0.07 8.73
CA LEU A 314 -9.66 0.70 9.95
C LEU A 314 -8.74 0.53 11.17
N SER A 315 -7.95 -0.55 11.21
CA SER A 315 -7.08 -0.84 12.36
C SER A 315 -5.83 -1.59 11.95
N LEU A 316 -4.67 -1.09 12.36
CA LEU A 316 -3.37 -1.71 12.17
C LEU A 316 -2.45 -1.30 13.35
N LEU A 317 -2.43 -2.10 14.38
CA LEU A 317 -1.49 -1.95 15.49
C LEU A 317 -0.14 -2.61 15.15
N PRO A 318 0.93 -2.43 15.96
CA PRO A 318 2.27 -2.92 15.64
C PRO A 318 2.39 -4.45 15.58
N VAL A 319 1.81 -5.07 14.55
CA VAL A 319 1.88 -6.53 14.30
C VAL A 319 3.16 -6.94 13.57
N GLU A 320 3.96 -5.98 13.13
CA GLU A 320 5.26 -6.17 12.47
C GLU A 320 6.42 -5.71 13.38
N SER A 321 6.17 -5.64 14.70
CA SER A 321 7.21 -5.31 15.68
C SER A 321 8.19 -6.47 15.88
N SER A 322 9.45 -6.17 16.21
CA SER A 322 10.46 -7.16 16.58
C SER A 322 10.10 -7.95 17.85
N SER A 323 9.27 -7.38 18.73
CA SER A 323 8.83 -8.04 19.97
C SER A 323 7.59 -8.90 19.75
N LEU A 324 7.71 -10.22 19.90
CA LEU A 324 6.60 -11.17 19.78
C LEU A 324 5.43 -10.84 20.74
N ILE A 325 5.73 -10.33 21.93
CA ILE A 325 4.70 -9.93 22.92
C ILE A 325 3.87 -8.78 22.36
N VAL A 326 4.51 -7.78 21.73
CA VAL A 326 3.82 -6.65 21.11
C VAL A 326 2.96 -7.12 19.93
N VAL A 327 3.45 -8.03 19.10
CA VAL A 327 2.72 -8.62 17.97
C VAL A 327 1.46 -9.33 18.44
N ILE A 328 1.59 -10.24 19.44
CA ILE A 328 0.44 -10.99 19.99
C ILE A 328 -0.56 -10.05 20.65
N ALA A 329 -0.11 -9.11 21.48
CA ALA A 329 -0.98 -8.15 22.15
C ALA A 329 -1.73 -7.27 21.14
N SER A 330 -1.04 -6.76 20.12
CA SER A 330 -1.62 -5.96 19.04
C SER A 330 -2.67 -6.75 18.25
N GLY A 331 -2.36 -7.99 17.86
CA GLY A 331 -3.30 -8.87 17.16
C GLY A 331 -4.54 -9.18 17.97
N LEU A 332 -4.39 -9.46 19.28
CA LEU A 332 -5.52 -9.70 20.18
C LEU A 332 -6.41 -8.46 20.35
N VAL A 333 -5.82 -7.28 20.54
CA VAL A 333 -6.57 -6.01 20.64
C VAL A 333 -7.35 -5.74 19.36
N MET A 334 -6.72 -5.90 18.18
CA MET A 334 -7.39 -5.75 16.88
C MET A 334 -8.53 -6.76 16.72
N LEU A 335 -8.31 -8.01 17.05
CA LEU A 335 -9.33 -9.06 16.96
C LEU A 335 -10.54 -8.76 17.87
N VAL A 336 -10.30 -8.40 19.12
CA VAL A 336 -11.37 -8.02 20.07
C VAL A 336 -12.13 -6.78 19.56
N PHE A 337 -11.41 -5.78 19.05
CA PHE A 337 -12.02 -4.60 18.46
C PHE A 337 -12.93 -4.96 17.28
N LEU A 338 -12.50 -5.83 16.37
CA LEU A 338 -13.28 -6.25 15.21
C LEU A 338 -14.50 -7.08 15.60
N ILE A 339 -14.33 -8.07 16.48
CA ILE A 339 -15.45 -8.90 16.98
C ILE A 339 -16.52 -8.02 17.64
N TRP A 340 -16.11 -6.95 18.30
CA TRP A 340 -17.03 -5.99 18.90
C TRP A 340 -17.65 -5.03 17.86
N LEU A 341 -16.89 -4.55 16.89
CA LEU A 341 -17.32 -3.54 15.91
C LEU A 341 -18.23 -4.11 14.82
N LEU A 342 -17.91 -5.28 14.27
CA LEU A 342 -18.64 -5.85 13.11
C LEU A 342 -20.15 -6.04 13.34
N PRO A 343 -20.63 -6.59 14.48
CA PRO A 343 -22.07 -6.69 14.74
C PRO A 343 -22.75 -5.31 14.83
N ILE A 344 -22.04 -4.30 15.35
CA ILE A 344 -22.53 -2.92 15.42
C ILE A 344 -22.71 -2.36 14.01
N LEU A 345 -21.71 -2.48 13.15
CA LEU A 345 -21.77 -2.02 11.76
C LEU A 345 -22.87 -2.73 10.99
N TYR A 346 -22.94 -4.07 11.06
CA TYR A 346 -23.97 -4.86 10.40
C TYR A 346 -25.39 -4.41 10.81
N ARG A 347 -25.64 -4.26 12.10
CA ARG A 347 -26.94 -3.82 12.62
C ARG A 347 -27.34 -2.45 12.10
N TYR A 348 -26.42 -1.49 12.15
CA TYR A 348 -26.72 -0.11 11.75
C TYR A 348 -26.78 0.06 10.23
N LEU A 349 -25.99 -0.69 9.46
CA LEU A 349 -26.14 -0.75 8.00
C LEU A 349 -27.50 -1.32 7.59
N LYS A 350 -27.99 -2.36 8.27
CA LYS A 350 -29.33 -2.90 8.06
C LYS A 350 -30.44 -1.87 8.33
N ILE A 351 -30.27 -1.05 9.38
CA ILE A 351 -31.19 0.06 9.67
C ILE A 351 -31.11 1.14 8.57
N GLN A 352 -29.90 1.51 8.12
CA GLN A 352 -29.73 2.48 7.04
C GLN A 352 -30.33 1.99 5.73
N LEU A 353 -30.16 0.72 5.41
CA LEU A 353 -30.69 0.09 4.19
C LEU A 353 -32.22 0.13 4.14
N ASN A 354 -32.88 -0.09 5.28
CA ASN A 354 -34.34 -0.08 5.39
C ASN A 354 -34.94 1.33 5.56
N HIS A 355 -34.11 2.38 5.67
CA HIS A 355 -34.58 3.74 5.86
C HIS A 355 -34.94 4.39 4.51
N PRO A 356 -36.14 4.99 4.33
CA PRO A 356 -36.62 5.50 3.03
C PRO A 356 -35.69 6.51 2.34
N GLN A 357 -34.99 7.36 3.12
CA GLN A 357 -34.14 8.42 2.58
C GLN A 357 -32.70 7.98 2.30
N THR A 358 -32.20 6.96 2.98
CA THR A 358 -30.79 6.54 2.94
C THR A 358 -30.59 5.15 2.34
N GLY A 359 -31.69 4.35 2.27
CA GLY A 359 -31.63 2.97 1.81
C GLY A 359 -31.10 2.83 0.39
N LEU A 360 -31.51 3.72 -0.51
CA LEU A 360 -31.00 3.69 -1.89
C LEU A 360 -29.48 3.84 -1.94
N VAL A 361 -28.94 4.88 -1.31
CA VAL A 361 -27.48 5.15 -1.34
C VAL A 361 -26.70 4.05 -0.62
N THR A 362 -27.22 3.58 0.52
CA THR A 362 -26.63 2.43 1.26
C THR A 362 -26.64 1.18 0.39
N GLY A 363 -27.73 0.93 -0.34
CA GLY A 363 -27.86 -0.20 -1.28
C GLY A 363 -26.87 -0.07 -2.46
N VAL A 364 -26.76 1.11 -3.07
CA VAL A 364 -25.82 1.37 -4.18
C VAL A 364 -24.39 1.13 -3.75
N LEU A 365 -23.95 1.75 -2.63
CA LEU A 365 -22.57 1.58 -2.14
C LEU A 365 -22.29 0.16 -1.65
N GLY A 366 -23.29 -0.49 -1.00
CA GLY A 366 -23.18 -1.88 -0.57
C GLY A 366 -23.07 -2.84 -1.76
N SER A 367 -23.92 -2.66 -2.78
CA SER A 367 -23.87 -3.47 -4.02
C SER A 367 -22.56 -3.22 -4.78
N PHE A 368 -22.09 -1.97 -4.84
CA PHE A 368 -20.79 -1.65 -5.44
C PHE A 368 -19.65 -2.39 -4.71
N LEU A 369 -19.62 -2.34 -3.38
CA LEU A 369 -18.62 -3.04 -2.58
C LEU A 369 -18.64 -4.55 -2.83
N ILE A 370 -19.84 -5.17 -2.81
CA ILE A 370 -19.99 -6.60 -3.07
C ILE A 370 -19.56 -6.95 -4.49
N SER A 371 -19.94 -6.13 -5.50
CA SER A 371 -19.55 -6.34 -6.89
C SER A 371 -18.03 -6.24 -7.07
N ALA A 372 -17.39 -5.25 -6.47
CA ALA A 372 -15.93 -5.07 -6.53
C ALA A 372 -15.21 -6.27 -5.89
N ILE A 373 -15.64 -6.71 -4.71
CA ILE A 373 -15.07 -7.90 -4.03
C ILE A 373 -15.29 -9.17 -4.88
N ALA A 374 -16.48 -9.32 -5.47
CA ALA A 374 -16.77 -10.46 -6.34
C ALA A 374 -15.89 -10.47 -7.59
N LEU A 375 -15.59 -9.30 -8.19
CA LEU A 375 -14.65 -9.18 -9.30
C LEU A 375 -13.23 -9.57 -8.87
N PHE A 376 -12.75 -9.12 -7.70
CA PHE A 376 -11.44 -9.50 -7.20
C PHE A 376 -11.31 -11.01 -7.04
N PHE A 377 -12.24 -11.66 -6.36
CA PHE A 377 -12.21 -13.11 -6.20
C PHE A 377 -12.47 -13.85 -7.52
N GLY A 378 -13.34 -13.31 -8.39
CA GLY A 378 -13.57 -13.87 -9.72
C GLY A 378 -12.30 -13.90 -10.56
N ILE A 379 -11.55 -12.81 -10.60
CA ILE A 379 -10.26 -12.75 -11.30
C ILE A 379 -9.25 -13.70 -10.64
N THR A 380 -9.15 -13.68 -9.30
CA THR A 380 -8.20 -14.51 -8.56
C THR A 380 -8.45 -16.01 -8.78
N TYR A 381 -9.69 -16.47 -8.70
CA TYR A 381 -9.98 -17.92 -8.79
C TYR A 381 -10.31 -18.41 -10.19
N CYS A 382 -10.84 -17.57 -11.09
CA CYS A 382 -11.21 -17.99 -12.44
C CYS A 382 -10.13 -17.71 -13.48
N LEU A 383 -9.33 -16.64 -13.29
CA LEU A 383 -8.26 -16.25 -14.23
C LEU A 383 -6.84 -16.55 -13.70
N GLY A 384 -6.71 -17.03 -12.46
CA GLY A 384 -5.41 -17.37 -11.87
C GLY A 384 -4.53 -16.16 -11.49
N THR A 385 -5.05 -14.94 -11.58
CA THR A 385 -4.33 -13.71 -11.23
C THR A 385 -4.74 -13.23 -9.83
N ASP A 386 -3.90 -13.46 -8.84
CA ASP A 386 -4.21 -13.18 -7.44
C ASP A 386 -4.09 -11.69 -7.10
N LEU A 387 -5.19 -10.95 -7.25
CA LEU A 387 -5.28 -9.52 -6.91
C LEU A 387 -5.22 -9.25 -5.41
N THR A 388 -5.38 -10.26 -4.56
CA THR A 388 -5.39 -10.08 -3.11
C THR A 388 -3.98 -9.99 -2.52
N ARG A 389 -2.95 -10.41 -3.28
CA ARG A 389 -1.53 -10.28 -2.87
C ARG A 389 -1.11 -8.85 -2.62
N GLY A 390 -1.65 -7.88 -3.36
CA GLY A 390 -1.40 -6.46 -3.16
C GLY A 390 -2.53 -5.77 -2.39
N ALA A 391 -2.40 -5.58 -1.08
CA ALA A 391 -3.38 -4.83 -0.29
C ALA A 391 -3.71 -3.46 -0.91
N ARG A 392 -2.73 -2.83 -1.57
CA ARG A 392 -2.83 -1.56 -2.29
C ARG A 392 -3.93 -1.54 -3.36
N TYR A 393 -4.25 -2.67 -3.99
CA TYR A 393 -5.31 -2.75 -5.02
C TYR A 393 -6.73 -2.58 -4.46
N SER A 394 -6.89 -2.71 -3.15
CA SER A 394 -8.16 -2.43 -2.46
C SER A 394 -8.61 -0.96 -2.56
N PHE A 395 -7.79 -0.07 -3.15
CA PHE A 395 -8.18 1.33 -3.43
C PHE A 395 -9.48 1.44 -4.22
N VAL A 396 -9.78 0.45 -5.07
CA VAL A 396 -11.00 0.35 -5.90
C VAL A 396 -12.28 0.53 -5.10
N TYR A 397 -12.35 -0.07 -3.91
CA TYR A 397 -13.57 -0.05 -3.08
C TYR A 397 -13.38 0.63 -1.71
N PHE A 398 -12.16 1.03 -1.36
CA PHE A 398 -11.85 1.67 -0.08
C PHE A 398 -12.75 2.88 0.25
N PRO A 399 -13.04 3.83 -0.68
CA PRO A 399 -13.94 4.95 -0.37
C PRO A 399 -15.34 4.51 0.01
N ALA A 400 -15.89 3.47 -0.64
CA ALA A 400 -17.21 2.93 -0.31
C ALA A 400 -17.25 2.33 1.10
N VAL A 401 -16.18 1.63 1.52
CA VAL A 401 -16.05 1.11 2.89
C VAL A 401 -16.10 2.25 3.90
N ILE A 402 -15.30 3.31 3.72
CA ILE A 402 -15.26 4.46 4.65
C ILE A 402 -16.63 5.12 4.77
N VAL A 403 -17.32 5.34 3.65
CA VAL A 403 -18.65 5.98 3.67
C VAL A 403 -19.69 5.09 4.35
N LEU A 404 -19.68 3.78 4.09
CA LEU A 404 -20.61 2.82 4.73
C LEU A 404 -20.38 2.72 6.23
N VAL A 405 -19.12 2.66 6.69
CA VAL A 405 -18.76 2.69 8.12
C VAL A 405 -19.25 3.99 8.77
N ALA A 406 -18.99 5.13 8.14
CA ALA A 406 -19.44 6.43 8.63
C ALA A 406 -20.99 6.51 8.71
N ALA A 407 -21.68 5.99 7.70
CA ALA A 407 -23.15 5.95 7.68
C ALA A 407 -23.72 5.07 8.81
N ALA A 408 -23.12 3.89 9.04
CA ALA A 408 -23.49 3.01 10.15
C ALA A 408 -23.31 3.70 11.51
N LEU A 409 -22.13 4.29 11.75
CA LEU A 409 -21.84 4.97 13.01
C LEU A 409 -22.73 6.20 13.25
N ALA A 410 -23.14 6.90 12.18
CA ALA A 410 -24.06 8.04 12.29
C ALA A 410 -25.46 7.65 12.80
N VAL A 411 -25.98 6.48 12.40
CA VAL A 411 -27.26 5.95 12.91
C VAL A 411 -27.16 5.60 14.39
N SER A 412 -26.06 5.00 14.77
CA SER A 412 -25.77 4.65 16.15
C SER A 412 -25.89 5.85 17.11
N ASN A 413 -25.53 7.04 16.64
CA ASN A 413 -25.60 8.28 17.43
C ASN A 413 -27.00 8.93 17.45
N ARG A 414 -27.91 8.62 16.51
CA ARG A 414 -29.25 9.25 16.42
C ARG A 414 -30.30 8.60 17.31
N HIS A 415 -30.14 7.34 17.68
CA HIS A 415 -31.07 6.65 18.58
C HIS A 415 -30.89 7.12 20.02
N ARG A 416 -31.44 8.28 20.36
CA ARG A 416 -31.61 8.75 21.74
C ARG A 416 -32.60 7.80 22.44
N SER A 417 -32.12 6.92 23.32
CA SER A 417 -32.94 6.23 24.29
C SER A 417 -32.89 6.97 25.63
N THR A 418 -34.02 7.18 26.21
CA THR A 418 -34.19 7.65 27.61
C THR A 418 -33.96 6.47 28.56
N ALA A 419 -32.73 6.08 28.84
CA ALA A 419 -32.42 4.97 29.72
C ALA A 419 -31.36 5.33 30.78
N ASN A 420 -31.51 4.75 31.96
CA ASN A 420 -30.79 5.01 33.20
C ASN A 420 -29.35 4.48 33.23
N PRO A 421 -28.42 5.13 33.98
CA PRO A 421 -27.00 4.78 34.05
C PRO A 421 -26.66 3.38 34.63
N THR A 422 -27.61 2.72 35.28
CA THR A 422 -27.44 1.42 35.96
C THR A 422 -27.20 0.25 34.99
N GLU A 423 -27.55 0.37 33.71
CA GLU A 423 -27.47 -0.74 32.75
C GLU A 423 -26.05 -1.01 32.20
N THR A 424 -25.14 -0.02 32.24
CA THR A 424 -23.75 -0.20 31.77
C THR A 424 -22.95 -1.09 32.71
N ILE A 425 -23.22 -1.00 34.02
CA ILE A 425 -22.62 -1.84 35.06
C ILE A 425 -23.10 -3.30 34.90
N ALA A 426 -24.37 -3.50 34.56
CA ALA A 426 -24.96 -4.82 34.34
C ALA A 426 -24.36 -5.55 33.13
N PHE A 427 -23.96 -4.82 32.06
CA PHE A 427 -23.30 -5.42 30.88
C PHE A 427 -21.86 -5.81 31.17
N ILE A 428 -21.10 -4.97 31.86
CA ILE A 428 -19.72 -5.28 32.27
C ILE A 428 -19.72 -6.53 33.17
N ASN A 429 -20.68 -6.62 34.08
CA ASN A 429 -20.87 -7.78 34.96
C ASN A 429 -21.33 -9.03 34.18
N TRP A 430 -22.19 -8.90 33.17
CA TRP A 430 -22.59 -10.02 32.29
C TRP A 430 -21.43 -10.51 31.44
N MET A 431 -20.59 -9.60 30.86
CA MET A 431 -19.40 -9.96 30.09
C MET A 431 -18.36 -10.65 31.00
N ARG A 432 -18.19 -10.16 32.22
CA ARG A 432 -17.33 -10.76 33.26
C ARG A 432 -17.78 -12.16 33.63
N TYR A 433 -19.10 -12.36 33.77
CA TYR A 433 -19.71 -13.67 34.03
C TYR A 433 -19.50 -14.65 32.87
N LYS A 434 -19.70 -14.21 31.63
CA LYS A 434 -19.64 -15.09 30.45
C LYS A 434 -18.21 -15.42 30.01
N LEU A 435 -17.27 -14.50 30.18
CA LEU A 435 -15.84 -14.68 29.80
C LEU A 435 -14.97 -15.30 30.89
N LEU A 436 -15.29 -15.04 32.15
CA LEU A 436 -14.42 -15.44 33.27
C LEU A 436 -15.00 -16.56 34.11
N GLY A 437 -16.22 -17.05 33.83
CA GLY A 437 -16.84 -18.18 34.54
C GLY A 437 -17.08 -17.95 36.05
N LEU A 438 -17.00 -16.70 36.52
CA LEU A 438 -17.12 -16.35 37.93
C LEU A 438 -18.61 -16.31 38.33
N ARG A 439 -19.08 -17.33 39.00
CA ARG A 439 -20.44 -17.48 39.54
C ARG A 439 -20.51 -16.82 40.92
N GLU A 440 -21.13 -15.65 41.04
CA GLU A 440 -21.57 -15.16 42.36
C GLU A 440 -22.79 -15.96 42.82
N GLN A 441 -22.70 -16.59 44.00
CA GLN A 441 -23.79 -17.19 44.71
C GLN A 441 -24.70 -16.10 45.28
N GLY A 442 -25.87 -15.90 44.67
CA GLY A 442 -26.88 -15.00 45.21
C GLY A 442 -27.91 -14.58 44.14
N ASP A 443 -29.17 -15.03 44.35
CA ASP A 443 -30.38 -14.62 43.64
C ASP A 443 -30.57 -15.01 42.19
N SER A 444 -31.12 -16.21 42.00
CA SER A 444 -31.43 -16.84 40.70
C SER A 444 -32.70 -16.36 40.01
N GLU A 445 -33.46 -15.40 40.53
CA GLU A 445 -34.77 -15.02 39.96
C GLU A 445 -34.79 -13.68 39.15
N LYS A 446 -33.76 -12.86 39.20
CA LYS A 446 -33.74 -11.55 38.51
C LYS A 446 -33.06 -11.52 37.13
N PHE A 447 -32.55 -12.62 36.61
CA PHE A 447 -31.72 -12.64 35.36
C PHE A 447 -32.43 -13.30 34.16
N ARG A 448 -33.76 -13.28 34.06
CA ARG A 448 -34.49 -13.88 32.91
C ARG A 448 -34.65 -12.97 31.68
N VAL A 449 -34.23 -11.71 31.73
CA VAL A 449 -34.27 -10.81 30.55
C VAL A 449 -32.86 -10.27 30.33
N PRO A 450 -32.22 -10.51 29.17
CA PRO A 450 -30.97 -9.84 28.89
C PRO A 450 -31.21 -8.33 28.93
N PRO A 451 -30.35 -7.54 29.63
CA PRO A 451 -30.55 -6.12 29.76
C PRO A 451 -30.70 -5.50 28.36
N ARG A 452 -31.78 -4.75 28.14
CA ARG A 452 -31.97 -3.97 26.92
C ARG A 452 -30.82 -2.96 26.86
N TYR A 453 -29.85 -3.26 26.03
CA TYR A 453 -28.67 -2.43 25.82
C TYR A 453 -29.09 -0.99 25.51
N ASP A 454 -28.59 -0.02 26.28
CA ASP A 454 -28.79 1.42 25.97
C ASP A 454 -28.09 1.79 24.68
N LYS A 455 -28.90 1.90 23.61
CA LYS A 455 -28.44 2.09 22.23
C LYS A 455 -27.66 3.38 21.98
N SER A 456 -27.81 4.40 22.85
CA SER A 456 -27.21 5.71 22.67
C SER A 456 -25.76 5.80 23.15
N TYR A 457 -25.43 5.10 24.24
CA TYR A 457 -24.07 5.08 24.79
C TYR A 457 -23.14 4.26 23.91
N SER A 458 -23.61 3.16 23.38
CA SER A 458 -22.87 2.27 22.47
C SER A 458 -22.40 2.99 21.19
N GLY A 459 -23.22 3.90 20.65
CA GLY A 459 -22.88 4.59 19.40
C GLY A 459 -21.77 5.63 19.51
N LYS A 460 -21.76 6.41 20.58
CA LYS A 460 -20.71 7.40 20.82
C LYS A 460 -19.37 6.72 21.12
N ILE A 461 -19.42 5.62 21.88
CA ILE A 461 -18.26 4.80 22.19
C ILE A 461 -17.71 4.19 20.88
N ALA A 462 -18.58 3.67 19.98
CA ALA A 462 -18.14 3.13 18.72
C ALA A 462 -17.44 4.16 17.84
N ILE A 463 -17.97 5.37 17.75
CA ILE A 463 -17.32 6.47 17.01
C ILE A 463 -15.94 6.78 17.64
N ALA A 464 -15.89 6.97 18.97
CA ALA A 464 -14.65 7.29 19.67
C ALA A 464 -13.59 6.18 19.47
N LEU A 465 -13.97 4.91 19.65
CA LEU A 465 -13.05 3.78 19.52
C LEU A 465 -12.56 3.60 18.09
N VAL A 466 -13.40 3.78 17.05
CA VAL A 466 -12.97 3.71 15.66
C VAL A 466 -11.97 4.82 15.34
N LEU A 467 -12.20 6.05 15.81
CA LEU A 467 -11.29 7.15 15.58
C LEU A 467 -9.97 7.01 16.35
N ILE A 468 -10.03 6.57 17.61
CA ILE A 468 -8.82 6.32 18.42
C ILE A 468 -8.02 5.17 17.81
N MET A 469 -8.68 4.06 17.45
CA MET A 469 -8.02 2.92 16.82
C MET A 469 -7.38 3.34 15.49
N GLY A 470 -8.11 4.05 14.63
CA GLY A 470 -7.57 4.56 13.38
C GLY A 470 -6.37 5.49 13.59
N PHE A 471 -6.42 6.40 14.57
CA PHE A 471 -5.33 7.31 14.88
C PHE A 471 -4.08 6.56 15.39
N LEU A 472 -4.23 5.64 16.34
CA LEU A 472 -3.13 4.79 16.83
C LEU A 472 -2.55 3.94 15.71
N SER A 473 -3.40 3.41 14.83
CA SER A 473 -2.99 2.63 13.67
C SER A 473 -2.22 3.49 12.65
N SER A 474 -2.62 4.74 12.46
CA SER A 474 -1.86 5.68 11.62
C SER A 474 -0.49 6.01 12.22
N ILE A 475 -0.39 6.12 13.54
CA ILE A 475 0.91 6.25 14.24
C ILE A 475 1.76 5.00 13.97
N THR A 476 1.20 3.80 14.03
CA THR A 476 1.90 2.56 13.68
C THR A 476 2.49 2.62 12.27
N VAL A 477 1.71 3.11 11.30
CA VAL A 477 2.17 3.25 9.90
C VAL A 477 3.31 4.24 9.77
N VAL A 478 3.18 5.45 10.33
CA VAL A 478 4.21 6.49 10.20
C VAL A 478 5.48 6.20 11.02
N SER A 479 5.39 5.27 11.97
CA SER A 479 6.54 4.78 12.77
C SER A 479 7.18 3.52 12.18
N ASN A 480 6.84 3.13 10.95
CA ASN A 480 7.35 1.92 10.27
C ASN A 480 7.14 0.60 11.06
N LEU A 481 6.04 0.51 11.82
CA LEU A 481 5.62 -0.68 12.57
C LEU A 481 4.43 -1.41 11.93
N GLY A 482 4.07 -1.04 10.69
CA GLY A 482 3.03 -1.63 9.90
C GLY A 482 3.13 -1.21 8.43
N TYR A 483 2.69 -2.09 7.53
CA TYR A 483 2.92 -1.99 6.08
C TYR A 483 4.42 -1.91 5.75
N GLN A 484 5.23 -2.73 6.41
CA GLN A 484 6.64 -2.89 6.09
C GLN A 484 6.79 -3.46 4.68
N LYS A 485 7.89 -3.13 4.03
CA LYS A 485 8.16 -3.62 2.68
C LYS A 485 8.72 -5.03 2.72
N TYR A 486 8.49 -5.78 1.64
CA TYR A 486 9.04 -7.13 1.48
C TYR A 486 10.56 -7.09 1.43
N TYR A 487 11.12 -6.16 0.64
CA TYR A 487 12.55 -5.92 0.59
C TYR A 487 12.96 -4.99 1.74
N ARG A 488 13.80 -5.50 2.65
CA ARG A 488 14.26 -4.79 3.85
C ARG A 488 15.78 -4.54 3.78
N PRO A 489 16.24 -3.59 2.93
CA PRO A 489 17.65 -3.26 2.82
C PRO A 489 18.22 -2.73 4.15
N ASP A 490 17.40 -2.10 4.98
CA ASP A 490 17.71 -1.64 6.32
C ASP A 490 18.11 -2.77 7.30
N LEU A 491 17.75 -4.02 7.00
CA LEU A 491 18.19 -5.21 7.77
C LEU A 491 19.44 -5.85 7.18
N LEU A 492 19.60 -5.85 5.84
CA LEU A 492 20.71 -6.53 5.18
C LEU A 492 22.00 -5.69 5.21
N VAL A 493 21.91 -4.37 4.96
CA VAL A 493 23.07 -3.49 4.87
C VAL A 493 23.91 -3.49 6.15
N PRO A 494 23.35 -3.40 7.37
CA PRO A 494 24.16 -3.50 8.60
C PRO A 494 24.90 -4.84 8.74
N ILE A 495 24.34 -5.94 8.22
CA ILE A 495 25.00 -7.26 8.25
C ILE A 495 26.19 -7.26 7.29
N ILE A 496 26.02 -6.72 6.07
CA ILE A 496 27.09 -6.59 5.09
C ILE A 496 28.24 -5.74 5.68
N GLU A 497 27.92 -4.60 6.27
CA GLU A 497 28.93 -3.70 6.88
C GLU A 497 29.67 -4.32 8.06
N GLN A 498 28.99 -5.15 8.88
CA GLN A 498 29.61 -5.80 10.02
C GLN A 498 30.51 -6.98 9.64
N GLN A 499 30.19 -7.69 8.55
CA GLN A 499 30.94 -8.86 8.11
C GLN A 499 32.03 -8.55 7.08
N SER A 500 32.01 -7.35 6.51
CA SER A 500 33.00 -6.94 5.52
C SER A 500 34.08 -6.06 6.12
N SER A 501 35.34 -6.34 5.76
CA SER A 501 36.52 -5.59 6.23
C SER A 501 37.38 -5.02 5.10
N VAL A 502 37.05 -5.36 3.85
CA VAL A 502 37.72 -4.96 2.61
C VAL A 502 36.68 -4.41 1.62
N PRO A 503 37.09 -3.86 0.45
CA PRO A 503 36.14 -3.42 -0.58
C PRO A 503 35.05 -4.46 -0.86
N ILE A 504 33.84 -4.00 -1.12
CA ILE A 504 32.65 -4.85 -1.27
C ILE A 504 32.18 -4.83 -2.72
N LEU A 505 31.90 -6.00 -3.28
CA LEU A 505 31.13 -6.18 -4.49
C LEU A 505 29.80 -6.88 -4.15
N ILE A 506 28.68 -6.27 -4.48
CA ILE A 506 27.35 -6.85 -4.34
C ILE A 506 26.85 -7.25 -5.73
N ALA A 507 26.63 -8.55 -5.95
CA ALA A 507 26.23 -9.07 -7.24
C ALA A 507 24.83 -9.71 -7.16
N THR A 508 24.02 -9.47 -8.20
CA THR A 508 22.71 -10.12 -8.41
C THR A 508 22.58 -10.61 -9.84
N THR A 509 21.73 -11.62 -10.08
CA THR A 509 21.30 -11.95 -11.45
C THR A 509 20.25 -10.96 -11.90
N HIS A 510 20.35 -10.47 -13.14
CA HIS A 510 19.48 -9.46 -13.72
C HIS A 510 18.73 -10.01 -14.94
N ASN A 511 17.42 -10.20 -14.82
CA ASN A 511 16.51 -10.55 -15.92
C ASN A 511 15.42 -9.52 -16.16
N THR A 512 15.05 -8.74 -15.15
CA THR A 512 14.01 -7.72 -15.27
C THR A 512 14.42 -6.45 -14.51
N LEU A 513 13.71 -5.37 -14.74
CA LEU A 513 13.91 -4.09 -14.02
C LEU A 513 13.66 -4.20 -12.49
N VAL A 514 13.03 -5.29 -12.04
CA VAL A 514 12.78 -5.54 -10.60
C VAL A 514 14.11 -5.66 -9.85
N GLN A 515 15.08 -6.43 -10.39
CA GLN A 515 16.38 -6.60 -9.74
C GLN A 515 17.18 -5.29 -9.68
N THR A 516 17.03 -4.42 -10.69
CA THR A 516 17.60 -3.07 -10.63
C THR A 516 17.02 -2.29 -9.43
N GLY A 517 15.71 -2.30 -9.26
CA GLY A 517 15.05 -1.65 -8.11
C GLY A 517 15.44 -2.24 -6.76
N GLU A 518 15.67 -3.57 -6.68
CA GLU A 518 16.17 -4.23 -5.47
C GLU A 518 17.58 -3.74 -5.09
N MET A 519 18.47 -3.66 -6.07
CA MET A 519 19.84 -3.18 -5.85
C MET A 519 19.89 -1.68 -5.55
N MET A 520 19.01 -0.87 -6.17
CA MET A 520 18.85 0.55 -5.82
C MET A 520 18.41 0.71 -4.35
N GLY A 521 17.58 -0.20 -3.85
CA GLY A 521 17.20 -0.24 -2.43
C GLY A 521 18.38 -0.43 -1.50
N LEU A 522 19.30 -1.36 -1.83
CA LEU A 522 20.54 -1.55 -1.08
C LEU A 522 21.46 -0.34 -1.19
N ALA A 523 21.67 0.17 -2.41
CA ALA A 523 22.52 1.33 -2.64
C ALA A 523 22.01 2.56 -1.86
N TRP A 524 20.69 2.78 -1.87
CA TRP A 524 20.08 3.87 -1.11
C TRP A 524 20.28 3.71 0.40
N ALA A 525 20.16 2.49 0.94
CA ALA A 525 20.39 2.23 2.35
C ALA A 525 21.87 2.42 2.75
N PHE A 526 22.82 2.04 1.90
CA PHE A 526 24.25 2.35 2.11
C PHE A 526 24.51 3.85 2.11
N GLN A 527 23.90 4.61 1.22
CA GLN A 527 24.02 6.07 1.18
C GLN A 527 23.49 6.70 2.48
N GLN A 528 22.34 6.25 2.97
CA GLN A 528 21.76 6.72 4.23
C GLN A 528 22.67 6.49 5.43
N ASN A 529 23.30 5.32 5.49
CA ASN A 529 24.25 4.99 6.56
C ASN A 529 25.52 5.87 6.47
N ALA A 530 26.02 6.13 5.25
CA ALA A 530 27.17 6.98 5.03
C ALA A 530 26.89 8.45 5.44
N ASP A 531 25.74 8.99 5.08
CA ASP A 531 25.31 10.35 5.42
C ASP A 531 25.13 10.54 6.94
N GLN A 532 24.69 9.48 7.64
CA GLN A 532 24.63 9.45 9.10
C GLN A 532 25.99 9.20 9.78
N LYS A 533 27.10 9.13 9.02
CA LYS A 533 28.45 8.80 9.52
C LYS A 533 28.56 7.47 10.26
N LEU A 534 27.66 6.54 9.96
CA LEU A 534 27.67 5.19 10.54
C LEU A 534 28.66 4.27 9.83
N SER A 535 28.97 4.53 8.55
CA SER A 535 29.89 3.73 7.74
C SER A 535 30.61 4.58 6.71
N SER A 536 31.87 4.20 6.39
CA SER A 536 32.67 4.78 5.28
C SER A 536 32.80 3.80 4.10
N VAL A 537 32.04 2.70 4.10
CA VAL A 537 32.13 1.66 3.09
C VAL A 537 31.39 2.12 1.82
N ASN A 538 32.09 2.08 0.68
CA ASN A 538 31.52 2.42 -0.63
C ASN A 538 31.49 1.16 -1.49
N PRO A 539 30.36 0.39 -1.51
CA PRO A 539 30.26 -0.84 -2.26
C PRO A 539 30.16 -0.59 -3.76
N GLN A 540 30.64 -1.57 -4.56
CA GLN A 540 30.32 -1.68 -5.98
C GLN A 540 29.18 -2.69 -6.18
N PHE A 541 28.46 -2.53 -7.29
CA PHE A 541 27.30 -3.37 -7.64
C PHE A 541 27.52 -4.01 -9.00
N LEU A 542 27.10 -5.28 -9.13
CA LEU A 542 27.08 -6.01 -10.40
C LEU A 542 25.67 -6.50 -10.69
N LEU A 543 25.11 -6.02 -11.79
CA LEU A 543 23.87 -6.52 -12.38
C LEU A 543 24.24 -7.50 -13.49
N ALA A 544 24.38 -8.78 -13.16
CA ALA A 544 24.82 -9.82 -14.10
C ALA A 544 23.64 -10.31 -14.94
N HIS A 545 23.66 -10.05 -16.25
CA HIS A 545 22.55 -10.37 -17.15
C HIS A 545 22.31 -11.86 -17.26
N GLN A 546 21.02 -12.27 -17.27
CA GLN A 546 20.60 -13.66 -17.43
C GLN A 546 19.20 -13.74 -18.03
N ASP A 547 19.07 -14.41 -19.18
CA ASP A 547 17.78 -14.56 -19.88
C ASP A 547 16.78 -15.45 -19.14
N GLN A 548 17.28 -16.43 -18.38
CA GLN A 548 16.43 -17.38 -17.64
C GLN A 548 16.39 -17.04 -16.15
N ILE A 549 15.21 -17.09 -15.53
CA ILE A 549 15.01 -16.79 -14.11
C ILE A 549 15.90 -17.66 -13.21
N GLN A 550 16.06 -18.93 -13.54
CA GLN A 550 16.97 -19.86 -12.86
C GLN A 550 17.82 -20.58 -13.88
N CYS A 551 19.12 -20.53 -13.70
CA CYS A 551 20.07 -21.28 -14.49
C CYS A 551 20.82 -22.26 -13.57
N GLN A 552 20.59 -23.57 -13.78
CA GLN A 552 21.24 -24.64 -13.01
C GLN A 552 22.47 -25.24 -13.73
N GLN A 553 22.85 -24.67 -14.87
CA GLN A 553 24.02 -25.10 -15.63
C GLN A 553 25.28 -24.39 -15.10
N THR A 554 26.43 -25.06 -15.23
CA THR A 554 27.74 -24.53 -14.80
C THR A 554 28.20 -23.31 -15.63
N ASN A 555 27.63 -23.11 -16.81
CA ASN A 555 27.96 -22.03 -17.75
C ASN A 555 26.85 -20.99 -17.90
N CYS A 556 26.21 -20.61 -16.82
CA CYS A 556 25.23 -19.51 -16.83
C CYS A 556 25.91 -18.18 -17.20
N PRO A 557 25.31 -17.34 -18.08
CA PRO A 557 25.88 -16.05 -18.44
C PRO A 557 26.24 -15.20 -17.23
N ALA A 558 25.33 -15.08 -16.25
CA ALA A 558 25.57 -14.32 -15.03
C ALA A 558 26.76 -14.85 -14.20
N ALA A 559 26.96 -16.18 -14.15
CA ALA A 559 28.10 -16.78 -13.44
C ALA A 559 29.43 -16.53 -14.16
N ILE A 560 29.42 -16.50 -15.49
CA ILE A 560 30.61 -16.16 -16.30
C ILE A 560 30.98 -14.70 -16.08
N THR A 561 30.01 -13.80 -16.20
CA THR A 561 30.19 -12.37 -15.95
C THR A 561 30.71 -12.10 -14.53
N LEU A 562 30.17 -12.78 -13.54
CA LEU A 562 30.64 -12.67 -12.16
C LEU A 562 32.10 -13.06 -12.02
N LYS A 563 32.52 -14.21 -12.59
CA LYS A 563 33.91 -14.68 -12.55
C LYS A 563 34.87 -13.70 -13.22
N GLN A 564 34.50 -13.14 -14.37
CA GLN A 564 35.28 -12.12 -15.06
C GLN A 564 35.41 -10.85 -14.25
N THR A 565 34.30 -10.33 -13.74
CA THR A 565 34.29 -9.09 -12.92
C THR A 565 35.14 -9.25 -11.65
N VAL A 566 35.06 -10.39 -10.96
CA VAL A 566 35.88 -10.65 -9.77
C VAL A 566 37.37 -10.76 -10.13
N ALA A 567 37.72 -11.30 -11.30
CA ALA A 567 39.10 -11.38 -11.77
C ALA A 567 39.69 -10.00 -12.13
N ASP A 568 38.87 -9.08 -12.62
CA ASP A 568 39.25 -7.73 -13.02
C ASP A 568 39.37 -6.75 -11.84
N LEU A 569 38.74 -7.06 -10.70
CA LEU A 569 38.78 -6.22 -9.53
C LEU A 569 40.02 -6.47 -8.67
N SER A 570 40.48 -5.40 -8.00
CA SER A 570 41.60 -5.49 -7.07
C SER A 570 41.22 -6.30 -5.82
N SER A 571 42.06 -7.24 -5.44
CA SER A 571 41.93 -8.02 -4.22
C SER A 571 42.80 -7.39 -3.09
N PRO A 572 42.40 -7.52 -1.79
CA PRO A 572 41.30 -8.36 -1.27
C PRO A 572 39.91 -7.73 -1.48
N LEU A 573 38.89 -8.59 -1.64
CA LEU A 573 37.51 -8.19 -1.94
C LEU A 573 36.52 -9.08 -1.17
N ASP A 574 35.48 -8.52 -0.58
CA ASP A 574 34.33 -9.24 -0.06
C ASP A 574 33.20 -9.24 -1.11
N LEU A 575 32.91 -10.42 -1.65
CA LEU A 575 31.85 -10.64 -2.65
C LEU A 575 30.57 -11.08 -1.95
N TRP A 576 29.51 -10.31 -2.13
CA TRP A 576 28.17 -10.62 -1.67
C TRP A 576 27.28 -11.00 -2.84
N LEU A 577 26.82 -12.26 -2.87
CA LEU A 577 25.80 -12.73 -3.81
C LEU A 577 24.44 -12.51 -3.17
N VAL A 578 23.65 -11.57 -3.71
CA VAL A 578 22.33 -11.19 -3.19
C VAL A 578 21.27 -11.54 -4.24
N ASN A 579 20.33 -12.42 -3.87
CA ASN A 579 19.32 -12.96 -4.79
C ASN A 579 19.94 -13.47 -6.12
N PHE A 580 21.12 -14.10 -6.03
CA PHE A 580 21.86 -14.56 -7.18
C PHE A 580 21.39 -15.97 -7.58
N ASN A 581 20.58 -16.05 -8.63
CA ASN A 581 19.86 -17.26 -9.06
C ASN A 581 20.63 -18.09 -10.11
N ALA A 582 21.96 -18.12 -10.04
CA ALA A 582 22.80 -18.96 -10.88
C ALA A 582 23.77 -19.76 -10.01
N THR A 583 24.08 -20.99 -10.42
CA THR A 583 25.06 -21.81 -9.73
C THR A 583 26.46 -21.24 -9.95
N VAL A 584 27.14 -20.92 -8.85
CA VAL A 584 28.50 -20.41 -8.87
C VAL A 584 29.43 -21.51 -8.35
N GLU A 585 30.13 -22.19 -9.26
CA GLU A 585 31.17 -23.15 -8.94
C GLU A 585 32.55 -22.51 -9.19
N ASP A 586 33.52 -22.81 -8.32
CA ASP A 586 34.92 -22.42 -8.47
C ASP A 586 35.19 -20.92 -8.78
N LEU A 587 34.95 -20.07 -7.79
CA LEU A 587 35.45 -18.71 -7.83
C LEU A 587 36.97 -18.71 -7.53
N PRO A 588 37.84 -18.33 -8.47
CA PRO A 588 39.26 -18.36 -8.25
C PRO A 588 39.67 -17.43 -7.10
N ASN A 589 40.45 -17.93 -6.16
CA ASN A 589 40.93 -17.22 -4.97
C ASN A 589 39.86 -16.72 -3.99
N CYS A 590 38.62 -17.14 -4.12
CA CYS A 590 37.53 -16.84 -3.19
C CYS A 590 37.20 -18.06 -2.33
N SER A 591 37.03 -17.86 -1.03
CA SER A 591 36.56 -18.89 -0.10
C SER A 591 35.24 -18.46 0.51
N ALA A 592 34.26 -19.36 0.50
CA ALA A 592 33.04 -19.16 1.29
C ALA A 592 33.37 -19.21 2.79
N GLU A 593 32.75 -18.41 3.60
CA GLU A 593 32.90 -18.46 5.05
C GLU A 593 32.49 -19.86 5.59
N ASN A 594 33.37 -20.49 6.38
CA ASN A 594 33.35 -21.92 6.77
C ASN A 594 32.20 -22.33 7.71
N SER A 595 30.96 -21.94 7.48
CA SER A 595 29.83 -22.46 8.23
C SER A 595 28.85 -23.19 7.30
N VAL A 596 28.39 -24.36 7.73
CA VAL A 596 27.48 -25.27 6.98
C VAL A 596 26.15 -24.63 6.57
N ASN A 597 25.91 -23.35 6.92
CA ASN A 597 24.72 -22.56 6.57
C ASN A 597 25.08 -21.08 6.29
N ASN A 598 25.87 -20.82 5.26
CA ASN A 598 26.28 -19.44 4.88
C ASN A 598 25.18 -18.62 4.21
N LEU A 599 23.95 -19.11 4.10
CA LEU A 599 22.85 -18.38 3.52
C LEU A 599 22.22 -17.46 4.59
N ILE A 600 22.47 -16.16 4.44
CA ILE A 600 21.82 -15.12 5.22
C ILE A 600 20.49 -14.83 4.58
N SER A 601 19.40 -15.06 5.31
CA SER A 601 18.04 -14.76 4.82
C SER A 601 17.45 -13.65 5.69
N VAL A 602 17.13 -12.54 5.06
CA VAL A 602 16.34 -11.43 5.62
C VAL A 602 15.17 -11.16 4.67
N ASP A 603 14.18 -10.40 5.14
CA ASP A 603 12.99 -10.13 4.33
C ASP A 603 13.36 -9.61 2.92
N GLY A 604 12.95 -10.37 1.90
CA GLY A 604 13.19 -10.08 0.49
C GLY A 604 14.59 -10.41 -0.04
N TYR A 605 15.56 -10.72 0.80
CA TYR A 605 16.94 -10.99 0.39
C TYR A 605 17.45 -12.34 0.88
N GLN A 606 18.09 -13.04 -0.03
CA GLN A 606 18.96 -14.18 0.26
C GLN A 606 20.39 -13.80 -0.11
N ALA A 607 21.29 -13.76 0.85
CA ALA A 607 22.66 -13.32 0.65
C ALA A 607 23.68 -14.37 1.06
N GLN A 608 24.79 -14.43 0.34
CA GLN A 608 25.93 -15.30 0.62
C GLN A 608 27.22 -14.51 0.45
N VAL A 609 28.18 -14.65 1.38
CA VAL A 609 29.46 -13.93 1.33
C VAL A 609 30.62 -14.86 0.96
N TYR A 610 31.53 -14.35 0.14
CA TYR A 610 32.78 -14.96 -0.25
C TYR A 610 33.90 -13.96 0.01
N HIS A 611 35.01 -14.41 0.65
CA HIS A 611 36.21 -13.63 0.83
C HIS A 611 37.21 -13.97 -0.30
N CYS A 612 37.51 -13.01 -1.16
CA CYS A 612 38.41 -13.17 -2.29
C CYS A 612 39.79 -12.58 -1.94
N LEU A 613 40.79 -13.44 -1.84
CA LEU A 613 42.17 -13.04 -1.55
C LEU A 613 42.94 -12.82 -2.85
N GLY A 614 43.83 -11.85 -2.89
CA GLY A 614 44.69 -11.63 -4.05
C GLY A 614 45.63 -12.81 -4.35
N PRO A 615 46.16 -12.91 -5.58
CA PRO A 615 47.13 -13.95 -5.91
C PRO A 615 48.25 -13.93 -4.87
N LYS A 616 48.55 -15.10 -4.32
CA LYS A 616 49.61 -15.27 -3.30
C LYS A 616 50.96 -14.80 -3.85
N HIS A 617 51.34 -13.54 -3.64
CA HIS A 617 52.74 -13.18 -3.60
C HIS A 617 53.30 -13.76 -2.29
N SER A 618 54.16 -14.78 -2.45
CA SER A 618 54.95 -15.49 -1.44
C SER A 618 54.89 -14.93 -0.01
N ALA A 619 54.31 -15.76 0.86
CA ALA A 619 54.53 -15.92 2.31
C ALA A 619 55.21 -14.78 3.09
N VAL A 620 54.41 -13.92 3.71
CA VAL A 620 54.72 -13.46 5.08
C VAL A 620 53.58 -14.05 5.95
N SER A 621 53.97 -14.96 6.84
CA SER A 621 53.07 -15.62 7.77
C SER A 621 52.49 -14.60 8.73
N TYR A 622 51.24 -14.22 8.54
CA TYR A 622 50.48 -13.52 9.57
C TYR A 622 49.80 -14.59 10.42
N GLN A 623 50.28 -14.78 11.65
CA GLN A 623 49.53 -15.52 12.64
C GLN A 623 48.35 -14.69 13.10
N PRO A 624 47.09 -15.18 12.96
CA PRO A 624 45.97 -14.50 13.53
C PRO A 624 46.01 -14.68 15.06
N SER A 625 46.16 -13.59 15.78
CA SER A 625 45.91 -13.60 17.22
C SER A 625 44.42 -13.90 17.46
N ALA A 626 44.16 -15.03 18.06
CA ALA A 626 42.83 -15.46 18.46
C ALA A 626 42.26 -14.49 19.52
N VAL A 627 41.43 -13.54 19.05
CA VAL A 627 40.52 -12.80 19.92
C VAL A 627 39.15 -13.44 19.74
N SER A 628 38.79 -14.32 20.67
CA SER A 628 37.46 -14.89 20.77
C SER A 628 36.45 -13.75 21.03
N ARG A 629 35.68 -13.36 20.05
CA ARG A 629 34.51 -12.52 20.25
C ARG A 629 33.29 -13.42 20.35
N GLN A 630 32.68 -13.47 21.53
CA GLN A 630 31.35 -14.06 21.71
C GLN A 630 30.34 -13.30 20.82
N PRO A 631 29.46 -14.00 20.09
CA PRO A 631 28.38 -13.35 19.35
C PRO A 631 27.44 -12.65 20.34
N SER A 632 27.22 -11.37 20.15
CA SER A 632 26.25 -10.60 20.95
C SER A 632 24.83 -11.17 20.76
N ALA A 633 23.99 -11.02 21.81
CA ALA A 633 22.61 -11.50 21.85
C ALA A 633 21.71 -11.05 20.68
N VAL A 634 22.07 -9.98 19.97
CA VAL A 634 21.38 -9.44 18.80
C VAL A 634 21.32 -10.42 17.63
N SER A 635 22.35 -11.27 17.44
CA SER A 635 22.39 -12.27 16.36
C SER A 635 21.36 -13.41 16.54
N ARG A 636 20.92 -13.68 17.77
CA ARG A 636 19.92 -14.73 18.03
C ARG A 636 18.48 -14.28 17.81
N GLU A 637 18.17 -13.01 18.01
CA GLU A 637 16.82 -12.47 17.74
C GLU A 637 16.55 -12.32 16.24
N LEU A 638 17.54 -11.92 15.45
CA LEU A 638 17.42 -11.80 13.99
C LEU A 638 17.12 -13.15 13.29
N LYS A 639 17.69 -14.27 13.77
CA LYS A 639 17.40 -15.61 13.21
C LYS A 639 15.97 -16.10 13.49
N ALA A 640 15.32 -15.64 14.55
CA ALA A 640 13.95 -16.04 14.88
C ALA A 640 12.90 -15.29 14.03
N HIS A 641 13.22 -14.14 13.45
CA HIS A 641 12.30 -13.31 12.67
C HIS A 641 12.18 -13.72 11.21
N ALA A 642 13.25 -14.18 10.59
CA ALA A 642 13.31 -14.50 9.16
C ALA A 642 12.31 -15.59 8.70
N THR A 643 11.83 -16.43 9.63
CA THR A 643 11.00 -17.59 9.29
C THR A 643 9.49 -17.38 9.45
N ARG A 644 9.03 -16.26 10.02
CA ARG A 644 7.62 -16.13 10.42
C ARG A 644 6.79 -15.07 9.69
N THR A 645 7.39 -14.08 9.05
CA THR A 645 6.64 -12.92 8.52
C THR A 645 6.33 -12.98 7.02
N ALA A 646 6.95 -13.89 6.28
CA ALA A 646 6.81 -13.97 4.80
C ALA A 646 5.41 -14.35 4.29
N TYR A 647 4.42 -14.61 5.13
CA TYR A 647 3.16 -15.22 4.70
C TYR A 647 1.91 -14.35 4.75
N PHE A 648 1.92 -13.13 5.31
CA PHE A 648 0.65 -12.47 5.58
C PHE A 648 0.36 -11.14 4.86
N ILE A 649 1.34 -10.38 4.38
CA ILE A 649 1.04 -9.07 3.75
C ILE A 649 2.05 -8.76 2.64
N GLN A 650 1.77 -9.17 1.44
CA GLN A 650 2.30 -8.55 0.20
C GLN A 650 1.25 -7.71 -0.47
#